data_d44bf67ec0e59ef6625a2aefb4873c48
#
_entry.id   d44bf67ec0e59ef6625a2aefb4873c48
#
_cell.length_a   1.000
_cell.length_b   1.000
_cell.length_c   1.000
_cell.angle_alpha   90.00
_cell.angle_beta   90.00
_cell.angle_gamma   90.00
#
_symmetry.space_group_name_H-M   'P 1'
#
loop_
_entity.id
_entity.type
_entity.pdbx_description
1 polymer ?
#
loop_
_entity_poly.entity_id
_entity_poly.type
_entity_poly.pdbx_seq_one_letter_code
_entity_poly.pdbx_strand_id
1 'polypeptide(L)'
;MAIATCMVMFAATQQTTSPAATNQTAPKNPWCVELGLRVAGVEAKIPTLDRVVLVKDEASFLDEISHWRLEARWPVLIEDDILAPQFIRAFKPAQVLRRVEKAPNVDDPAVLKAAIENAVSSAWNTATPKNSPLEAITAQTYTPPGIAIMDTSDPAWVAGVALAAGRGLVPVFIPGNFGGANDVLAADQFDKLSKAVDQGFVSTGLSYGQLGDALDGAVLCKTTAQKTILNVSDALRPSARGMPAINPADPVAVTDALCRNTDGSRYAFCGAMFGTSTYCAYAAMSSLFLSRNSIGAFNSYQSADFAKYGFTELAQKLPEAGYTTKIWTGTTAHILDWRQMLSHGFDCDVLFLNSSGNSDFFELGTPGKTPMKERAAPGDIPILSKPLVLHMIHSWSLTAPMSHASIGGRWLESGVYAYVGSVQEPYLIAFSPPAEIMARCVNFVPYLIASRVWEGPFALPWRVATLGDPFMLIQAPKSFTPSARKAPPPPVPGQEEVLANCKKLLVQSKEDKEGTASIAALRELIQLGEDKSATQFWSLCATKSFAPRVAPFALEPLFRQRNANQFLTAYRMVDQPTPRANDMLWQLWGDQLVEINDGDTILLFQKAVRSPWAVNDWRRLMPALSRIMSVDSARGELLKAAAKEQDLNQKKSLQELANQT
;
A
#
# COMPACT_ATOMS: atom_id res chain seq x y z
N MET A 1 30.29 1.29 6.86
CA MET A 1 30.93 1.00 8.17
C MET A 1 29.94 0.48 9.20
N ALA A 2 28.73 1.01 9.33
CA ALA A 2 27.73 0.53 10.31
C ALA A 2 27.20 -0.90 10.06
N ILE A 3 27.11 -1.36 8.81
CA ILE A 3 26.65 -2.73 8.46
C ILE A 3 27.71 -3.78 8.78
N ALA A 4 29.00 -3.44 8.73
CA ALA A 4 30.10 -4.31 9.14
C ALA A 4 30.10 -4.55 10.66
N THR A 5 29.65 -3.58 11.46
CA THR A 5 29.63 -3.69 12.92
C THR A 5 28.54 -4.63 13.44
N CYS A 6 27.40 -4.74 12.76
CA CYS A 6 26.34 -5.70 13.13
C CYS A 6 26.66 -7.16 12.75
N MET A 7 27.46 -7.38 11.67
CA MET A 7 27.93 -8.72 11.30
C MET A 7 29.15 -9.20 12.10
N VAL A 8 29.96 -8.29 12.66
CA VAL A 8 31.17 -8.64 13.43
C VAL A 8 30.87 -9.14 14.85
N MET A 9 29.69 -8.92 15.40
CA MET A 9 29.31 -9.47 16.71
C MET A 9 29.03 -10.99 16.70
N PHE A 10 29.01 -11.66 15.55
CA PHE A 10 28.78 -13.10 15.45
C PHE A 10 30.00 -13.94 15.03
N ALA A 11 31.16 -13.33 14.84
CA ALA A 11 32.38 -14.05 14.47
C ALA A 11 33.61 -13.50 15.22
N ALA A 12 33.71 -13.82 16.49
CA ALA A 12 34.98 -13.63 17.21
C ALA A 12 35.18 -14.70 18.29
N THR A 13 36.27 -15.42 18.04
CA THR A 13 37.15 -16.14 18.95
C THR A 13 36.78 -17.54 19.39
N GLN A 14 37.24 -18.51 18.58
CA GLN A 14 37.77 -19.75 19.15
C GLN A 14 39.18 -19.45 19.76
N GLN A 15 39.28 -19.45 21.05
CA GLN A 15 40.53 -19.77 21.78
C GLN A 15 40.20 -20.86 22.80
N THR A 16 40.86 -21.97 22.62
CA THR A 16 40.82 -23.15 23.44
C THR A 16 41.41 -22.89 24.83
N THR A 17 40.61 -23.05 25.88
CA THR A 17 40.97 -23.64 27.17
C THR A 17 39.72 -24.10 27.89
N SER A 18 39.65 -25.38 28.20
CA SER A 18 38.65 -26.05 29.04
C SER A 18 38.95 -25.81 30.53
N PRO A 19 38.05 -26.17 31.47
CA PRO A 19 36.59 -26.15 31.54
C PRO A 19 36.06 -25.54 32.86
N ALA A 20 34.93 -24.89 32.80
CA ALA A 20 33.96 -24.92 33.90
C ALA A 20 32.58 -24.71 33.24
N ALA A 21 31.67 -25.62 33.42
CA ALA A 21 30.31 -25.54 32.93
C ALA A 21 29.57 -24.40 33.66
N THR A 22 29.62 -23.23 33.13
CA THR A 22 28.66 -22.17 33.43
C THR A 22 27.55 -22.30 32.36
N ASN A 23 26.31 -22.50 32.80
CA ASN A 23 25.11 -22.31 31.97
C ASN A 23 25.12 -20.92 31.37
N GLN A 24 25.83 -20.71 30.28
CA GLN A 24 25.66 -19.52 29.45
C GLN A 24 24.32 -19.66 28.75
N THR A 25 23.32 -18.99 29.28
CA THR A 25 22.09 -18.71 28.51
C THR A 25 22.52 -18.05 27.20
N ALA A 26 22.10 -18.63 26.07
CA ALA A 26 22.33 -18.04 24.74
C ALA A 26 21.96 -16.55 24.77
N PRO A 27 22.74 -15.67 24.13
CA PRO A 27 22.43 -14.25 24.11
C PRO A 27 21.01 -14.05 23.58
N LYS A 28 20.19 -13.36 24.35
CA LYS A 28 18.80 -13.04 23.97
C LYS A 28 18.85 -12.16 22.73
N ASN A 29 18.05 -12.48 21.70
CA ASN A 29 17.93 -11.64 20.51
C ASN A 29 17.49 -10.22 20.90
N PRO A 30 17.81 -9.18 20.08
CA PRO A 30 17.22 -7.86 20.25
C PRO A 30 15.70 -7.91 20.23
N TRP A 31 15.04 -7.06 21.01
CA TRP A 31 13.58 -7.04 21.15
C TRP A 31 12.83 -7.03 19.80
N CYS A 32 13.31 -6.25 18.82
CA CYS A 32 12.69 -6.11 17.50
C CYS A 32 12.77 -7.40 16.67
N VAL A 33 13.81 -8.20 16.85
CA VAL A 33 13.97 -9.53 16.24
C VAL A 33 13.05 -10.53 16.92
N GLU A 34 12.99 -10.51 18.28
CA GLU A 34 12.06 -11.38 19.03
C GLU A 34 10.61 -11.11 18.65
N LEU A 35 10.22 -9.84 18.48
CA LEU A 35 8.90 -9.46 17.98
C LEU A 35 8.62 -10.10 16.61
N GLY A 36 9.54 -9.95 15.66
CA GLY A 36 9.37 -10.51 14.32
C GLY A 36 9.36 -12.04 14.30
N LEU A 37 10.17 -12.69 15.13
CA LEU A 37 10.16 -14.15 15.26
C LEU A 37 8.83 -14.67 15.85
N ARG A 38 8.20 -13.93 16.79
CA ARG A 38 6.84 -14.24 17.24
C ARG A 38 5.85 -14.21 16.10
N VAL A 39 5.86 -13.15 15.29
CA VAL A 39 4.97 -13.02 14.12
C VAL A 39 5.26 -14.12 13.08
N ALA A 40 6.52 -14.33 12.72
CA ALA A 40 6.93 -15.38 11.78
C ALA A 40 6.51 -16.78 12.24
N GLY A 41 6.54 -17.02 13.55
CA GLY A 41 6.09 -18.27 14.14
C GLY A 41 4.61 -18.58 13.88
N VAL A 42 3.75 -17.57 13.85
CA VAL A 42 2.33 -17.70 13.47
C VAL A 42 2.20 -18.01 11.98
N GLU A 43 2.90 -17.25 11.13
CA GLU A 43 2.89 -17.46 9.67
C GLU A 43 3.42 -18.84 9.27
N ALA A 44 4.38 -19.39 10.01
CA ALA A 44 4.94 -20.72 9.76
C ALA A 44 4.02 -21.86 10.24
N LYS A 45 3.22 -21.64 11.30
CA LYS A 45 2.44 -22.69 11.94
C LYS A 45 1.02 -22.81 11.39
N ILE A 46 0.37 -21.69 11.09
CA ILE A 46 -1.04 -21.69 10.66
C ILE A 46 -1.12 -21.80 9.15
N PRO A 47 -1.66 -22.91 8.62
CA PRO A 47 -1.74 -23.12 7.18
C PRO A 47 -2.70 -22.14 6.50
N THR A 48 -2.37 -21.75 5.29
CA THR A 48 -3.26 -21.00 4.40
C THR A 48 -3.95 -21.95 3.42
N LEU A 49 -5.27 -21.90 3.30
CA LEU A 49 -5.97 -22.57 2.21
C LEU A 49 -5.70 -21.85 0.88
N ASP A 50 -5.48 -22.62 -0.17
CA ASP A 50 -5.19 -22.10 -1.51
C ASP A 50 -6.47 -21.63 -2.21
N ARG A 51 -7.23 -20.77 -1.54
CA ARG A 51 -8.47 -20.18 -2.01
C ARG A 51 -8.58 -18.71 -1.60
N VAL A 52 -9.43 -17.98 -2.31
CA VAL A 52 -9.92 -16.63 -1.94
C VAL A 52 -11.44 -16.69 -1.88
N VAL A 53 -12.02 -16.05 -0.86
CA VAL A 53 -13.48 -15.90 -0.76
C VAL A 53 -13.85 -14.43 -0.99
N LEU A 54 -14.69 -14.18 -2.00
CA LEU A 54 -15.28 -12.88 -2.29
C LEU A 54 -16.62 -12.75 -1.55
N VAL A 55 -16.80 -11.64 -0.85
CA VAL A 55 -18.02 -11.32 -0.11
C VAL A 55 -18.57 -9.97 -0.54
N LYS A 56 -19.87 -9.72 -0.31
CA LYS A 56 -20.54 -8.51 -0.80
C LYS A 56 -20.44 -7.30 0.13
N ASP A 57 -20.23 -7.54 1.43
CA ASP A 57 -20.31 -6.51 2.49
C ASP A 57 -19.51 -6.90 3.73
N GLU A 58 -19.43 -5.96 4.68
CA GLU A 58 -18.68 -6.11 5.93
C GLU A 58 -19.27 -7.22 6.83
N ALA A 59 -20.59 -7.40 6.88
CA ALA A 59 -21.21 -8.43 7.69
C ALA A 59 -20.82 -9.83 7.19
N SER A 60 -20.82 -10.03 5.87
CA SER A 60 -20.38 -11.27 5.25
C SER A 60 -18.87 -11.47 5.39
N PHE A 61 -18.08 -10.39 5.43
CA PHE A 61 -16.65 -10.44 5.70
C PHE A 61 -16.39 -10.94 7.13
N LEU A 62 -17.07 -10.36 8.12
CA LEU A 62 -16.94 -10.75 9.53
C LEU A 62 -17.32 -12.21 9.72
N ASP A 63 -18.41 -12.63 9.10
CA ASP A 63 -18.87 -14.01 9.19
C ASP A 63 -17.83 -15.00 8.60
N GLU A 64 -17.23 -14.69 7.45
CA GLU A 64 -16.13 -15.50 6.89
C GLU A 64 -14.89 -15.55 7.82
N ILE A 65 -14.49 -14.39 8.41
CA ILE A 65 -13.39 -14.35 9.38
C ILE A 65 -13.72 -15.23 10.63
N SER A 66 -14.97 -15.27 11.05
CA SER A 66 -15.40 -16.10 12.18
C SER A 66 -15.19 -17.60 11.98
N HIS A 67 -14.99 -18.03 10.74
CA HIS A 67 -14.68 -19.40 10.37
C HIS A 67 -13.17 -19.73 10.36
N TRP A 68 -12.29 -18.74 10.51
CA TRP A 68 -10.87 -19.00 10.64
C TRP A 68 -10.56 -19.83 11.89
N ARG A 69 -9.57 -20.71 11.78
CA ARG A 69 -9.12 -21.61 12.87
C ARG A 69 -7.60 -21.73 12.80
N LEU A 70 -7.02 -22.35 13.82
CA LEU A 70 -5.60 -22.70 13.83
C LEU A 70 -5.22 -23.73 12.76
N GLU A 71 -6.17 -24.54 12.32
CA GLU A 71 -5.98 -25.57 11.30
C GLU A 71 -5.88 -24.99 9.89
N ALA A 72 -6.51 -23.83 9.63
CA ALA A 72 -6.44 -23.14 8.35
C ALA A 72 -7.08 -21.74 8.39
N ARG A 73 -6.52 -20.84 7.57
CA ARG A 73 -7.04 -19.52 7.24
C ARG A 73 -6.99 -19.30 5.73
N TRP A 74 -7.72 -18.32 5.23
CA TRP A 74 -7.77 -17.98 3.81
C TRP A 74 -8.08 -16.50 3.61
N PRO A 75 -7.62 -15.87 2.51
CA PRO A 75 -7.99 -14.52 2.19
C PRO A 75 -9.50 -14.35 1.98
N VAL A 76 -10.05 -13.29 2.55
CA VAL A 76 -11.44 -12.84 2.37
C VAL A 76 -11.40 -11.42 1.86
N LEU A 77 -12.10 -11.13 0.75
CA LEU A 77 -12.12 -9.80 0.14
C LEU A 77 -13.56 -9.34 -0.06
N ILE A 78 -13.81 -8.07 0.19
CA ILE A 78 -15.04 -7.43 -0.25
C ILE A 78 -14.93 -7.20 -1.76
N GLU A 79 -15.85 -7.78 -2.52
CA GLU A 79 -15.78 -7.82 -3.98
C GLU A 79 -15.86 -6.42 -4.58
N ASP A 80 -14.90 -6.09 -5.45
CA ASP A 80 -14.86 -4.89 -6.27
C ASP A 80 -14.15 -5.17 -7.61
N ASP A 81 -14.18 -4.20 -8.52
CA ASP A 81 -13.60 -4.40 -9.87
C ASP A 81 -12.08 -4.09 -9.93
N ILE A 82 -11.43 -3.64 -8.85
CA ILE A 82 -10.04 -3.14 -8.87
C ILE A 82 -9.16 -3.87 -7.87
N LEU A 83 -9.43 -3.76 -6.56
CA LEU A 83 -8.55 -4.22 -5.49
C LEU A 83 -8.62 -5.74 -5.30
N ALA A 84 -9.82 -6.32 -5.34
CA ALA A 84 -9.97 -7.78 -5.21
C ALA A 84 -9.26 -8.52 -6.36
N PRO A 85 -9.45 -8.17 -7.66
CA PRO A 85 -8.68 -8.78 -8.75
C PRO A 85 -7.17 -8.52 -8.64
N GLN A 86 -6.75 -7.35 -8.12
CA GLN A 86 -5.35 -7.02 -7.91
C GLN A 86 -4.70 -7.94 -6.89
N PHE A 87 -5.37 -8.22 -5.77
CA PHE A 87 -4.94 -9.20 -4.78
C PHE A 87 -4.87 -10.61 -5.37
N ILE A 88 -5.92 -11.05 -6.10
CA ILE A 88 -6.00 -12.38 -6.70
C ILE A 88 -4.86 -12.62 -7.68
N ARG A 89 -4.49 -11.62 -8.51
CA ARG A 89 -3.31 -11.71 -9.40
C ARG A 89 -1.98 -11.92 -8.64
N ALA A 90 -1.86 -11.34 -7.46
CA ALA A 90 -0.65 -11.53 -6.63
C ALA A 90 -0.66 -12.85 -5.89
N PHE A 91 -1.79 -13.18 -5.26
CA PHE A 91 -1.94 -14.39 -4.46
C PHE A 91 -2.01 -15.66 -5.31
N LYS A 92 -2.62 -15.61 -6.50
CA LYS A 92 -2.78 -16.74 -7.45
C LYS A 92 -3.39 -17.98 -6.77
N PRO A 93 -4.64 -17.88 -6.28
CA PRO A 93 -5.30 -19.00 -5.61
C PRO A 93 -5.65 -20.12 -6.59
N ALA A 94 -5.66 -21.36 -6.10
CA ALA A 94 -6.22 -22.48 -6.85
C ALA A 94 -7.74 -22.38 -7.02
N GLN A 95 -8.43 -21.67 -6.13
CA GLN A 95 -9.88 -21.51 -6.15
C GLN A 95 -10.30 -20.08 -5.73
N VAL A 96 -11.23 -19.50 -6.49
CA VAL A 96 -11.92 -18.26 -6.12
C VAL A 96 -13.40 -18.59 -5.93
N LEU A 97 -13.88 -18.34 -4.71
CA LEU A 97 -15.28 -18.55 -4.34
C LEU A 97 -15.97 -17.20 -4.16
N ARG A 98 -17.23 -17.11 -4.55
CA ARG A 98 -18.10 -15.99 -4.24
C ARG A 98 -19.17 -16.45 -3.27
N ARG A 99 -19.31 -15.78 -2.14
CA ARG A 99 -20.42 -15.98 -1.24
C ARG A 99 -21.68 -15.30 -1.81
N VAL A 100 -22.69 -16.09 -2.08
CA VAL A 100 -23.95 -15.61 -2.69
C VAL A 100 -24.87 -15.02 -1.63
N GLU A 101 -24.97 -15.70 -0.50
CA GLU A 101 -25.81 -15.29 0.61
C GLU A 101 -25.13 -14.21 1.45
N LYS A 102 -25.88 -13.16 1.77
CA LYS A 102 -25.43 -12.13 2.69
C LYS A 102 -25.62 -12.60 4.13
N ALA A 103 -24.63 -12.30 4.98
CA ALA A 103 -24.82 -12.40 6.42
C ALA A 103 -25.78 -11.30 6.90
N PRO A 104 -26.53 -11.54 8.00
CA PRO A 104 -27.34 -10.49 8.62
C PRO A 104 -26.50 -9.29 9.02
N ASN A 105 -26.96 -8.08 8.72
CA ASN A 105 -26.33 -6.87 9.21
C ASN A 105 -26.41 -6.79 10.74
N VAL A 106 -25.37 -6.27 11.35
CA VAL A 106 -25.28 -6.03 12.79
C VAL A 106 -25.19 -4.53 12.99
N ASP A 107 -26.36 -3.90 13.21
CA ASP A 107 -26.45 -2.43 13.34
C ASP A 107 -26.14 -1.94 14.77
N ASP A 108 -26.29 -2.81 15.77
CA ASP A 108 -25.99 -2.48 17.17
C ASP A 108 -24.46 -2.55 17.41
N PRO A 109 -23.81 -1.44 17.80
CA PRO A 109 -22.38 -1.40 18.05
C PRO A 109 -21.89 -2.38 19.12
N ALA A 110 -22.69 -2.68 20.13
CA ALA A 110 -22.33 -3.64 21.19
C ALA A 110 -22.37 -5.08 20.66
N VAL A 111 -23.37 -5.39 19.84
CA VAL A 111 -23.48 -6.71 19.17
C VAL A 111 -22.36 -6.88 18.16
N LEU A 112 -22.04 -5.85 17.36
CA LEU A 112 -20.92 -5.90 16.42
C LEU A 112 -19.58 -6.09 17.14
N LYS A 113 -19.35 -5.35 18.24
CA LYS A 113 -18.17 -5.55 19.10
C LYS A 113 -18.04 -7.00 19.55
N ALA A 114 -19.11 -7.56 20.12
CA ALA A 114 -19.13 -8.95 20.57
C ALA A 114 -18.87 -9.95 19.43
N ALA A 115 -19.43 -9.69 18.23
CA ALA A 115 -19.20 -10.51 17.05
C ALA A 115 -17.74 -10.47 16.58
N ILE A 116 -17.09 -9.29 16.60
CA ILE A 116 -15.67 -9.11 16.32
C ILE A 116 -14.81 -9.89 17.31
N GLU A 117 -15.07 -9.73 18.64
CA GLU A 117 -14.34 -10.44 19.69
C GLU A 117 -14.50 -11.97 19.55
N ASN A 118 -15.71 -12.44 19.22
CA ASN A 118 -15.98 -13.84 18.96
C ASN A 118 -15.24 -14.36 17.73
N ALA A 119 -15.19 -13.59 16.63
CA ALA A 119 -14.46 -13.98 15.42
C ALA A 119 -12.95 -14.13 15.70
N VAL A 120 -12.36 -13.18 16.45
CA VAL A 120 -10.95 -13.27 16.86
C VAL A 120 -10.73 -14.46 17.78
N SER A 121 -11.57 -14.67 18.79
CA SER A 121 -11.47 -15.82 19.69
C SER A 121 -11.55 -17.14 18.92
N SER A 122 -12.48 -17.24 17.96
CA SER A 122 -12.67 -18.43 17.12
C SER A 122 -11.42 -18.76 16.29
N ALA A 123 -10.74 -17.76 15.77
CA ALA A 123 -9.51 -17.95 14.97
C ALA A 123 -8.33 -18.51 15.79
N TRP A 124 -8.41 -18.44 17.12
CA TRP A 124 -7.36 -18.89 18.06
C TRP A 124 -7.82 -20.01 19.01
N ASN A 125 -9.10 -20.38 18.97
CA ASN A 125 -9.62 -21.47 19.79
C ASN A 125 -9.25 -22.84 19.24
N THR A 126 -9.07 -23.77 20.18
CA THR A 126 -9.08 -25.21 19.98
C THR A 126 -10.49 -25.78 20.23
N ALA A 127 -10.62 -27.08 20.42
CA ALA A 127 -11.89 -27.75 20.71
C ALA A 127 -12.65 -27.20 21.93
N THR A 128 -11.96 -26.52 22.85
CA THR A 128 -12.60 -25.86 24.02
C THR A 128 -12.63 -24.36 23.81
N PRO A 129 -13.77 -23.76 23.44
CA PRO A 129 -13.89 -22.31 23.20
C PRO A 129 -13.55 -21.51 24.45
N LYS A 130 -12.80 -20.41 24.26
CA LYS A 130 -12.52 -19.38 25.26
C LYS A 130 -13.41 -18.16 24.99
N ASN A 131 -13.80 -17.47 26.05
CA ASN A 131 -14.78 -16.38 25.95
C ASN A 131 -14.16 -15.05 25.51
N SER A 132 -12.83 -14.87 25.68
CA SER A 132 -12.17 -13.64 25.28
C SER A 132 -11.04 -13.88 24.27
N PRO A 133 -10.78 -12.91 23.36
CA PRO A 133 -9.66 -12.99 22.42
C PRO A 133 -8.31 -13.23 23.12
N LEU A 134 -8.03 -12.52 24.20
CA LEU A 134 -6.78 -12.65 24.93
C LEU A 134 -6.59 -14.05 25.50
N GLU A 135 -7.63 -14.61 26.14
CA GLU A 135 -7.59 -15.96 26.67
C GLU A 135 -7.40 -17.01 25.57
N ALA A 136 -8.08 -16.84 24.43
CA ALA A 136 -7.92 -17.75 23.28
C ALA A 136 -6.48 -17.75 22.74
N ILE A 137 -5.89 -16.55 22.58
CA ILE A 137 -4.52 -16.36 22.06
C ILE A 137 -3.49 -16.93 23.04
N THR A 138 -3.60 -16.57 24.34
CA THR A 138 -2.61 -16.99 25.36
C THR A 138 -2.71 -18.48 25.69
N ALA A 139 -3.88 -19.10 25.52
CA ALA A 139 -4.05 -20.56 25.63
C ALA A 139 -3.19 -21.34 24.61
N GLN A 140 -2.74 -20.69 23.52
CA GLN A 140 -1.83 -21.27 22.53
C GLN A 140 -0.35 -21.05 22.89
N THR A 141 -0.04 -20.65 24.12
CA THR A 141 1.32 -20.26 24.55
C THR A 141 1.90 -19.13 23.67
N TYR A 142 1.01 -18.29 23.09
CA TYR A 142 1.38 -17.17 22.24
C TYR A 142 1.12 -15.85 22.97
N THR A 143 2.15 -15.02 23.02
CA THR A 143 2.04 -13.67 23.57
C THR A 143 1.63 -12.71 22.46
N PRO A 144 0.48 -12.03 22.56
CA PRO A 144 0.08 -11.02 21.56
C PRO A 144 1.21 -10.02 21.32
N PRO A 145 1.55 -9.71 20.05
CA PRO A 145 2.60 -8.73 19.77
C PRO A 145 2.15 -7.29 19.96
N GLY A 146 0.83 -7.05 20.09
CA GLY A 146 0.25 -5.72 20.22
C GLY A 146 -1.27 -5.74 20.22
N ILE A 147 -1.86 -4.56 19.97
CA ILE A 147 -3.30 -4.33 19.96
C ILE A 147 -3.80 -3.90 18.57
N ALA A 148 -5.06 -4.21 18.26
CA ALA A 148 -5.79 -3.69 17.11
C ALA A 148 -6.87 -2.72 17.59
N ILE A 149 -6.70 -1.44 17.28
CA ILE A 149 -7.59 -0.36 17.71
C ILE A 149 -8.65 -0.15 16.64
N MET A 150 -9.92 -0.20 17.05
CA MET A 150 -11.08 -0.13 16.16
C MET A 150 -12.17 0.79 16.71
N ASP A 151 -13.05 1.21 15.81
CA ASP A 151 -14.35 1.80 16.16
C ASP A 151 -15.43 1.10 15.32
N THR A 152 -16.46 0.55 15.94
CA THR A 152 -17.53 -0.18 15.25
C THR A 152 -18.33 0.70 14.28
N SER A 153 -18.24 2.02 14.41
CA SER A 153 -18.87 2.98 13.49
C SER A 153 -18.00 3.37 12.29
N ASP A 154 -16.72 2.95 12.25
CA ASP A 154 -15.77 3.29 11.19
C ASP A 154 -15.49 2.07 10.31
N PRO A 155 -15.59 2.15 8.98
CA PRO A 155 -15.42 1.01 8.06
C PRO A 155 -14.06 0.29 8.19
N ALA A 156 -13.05 0.93 8.78
CA ALA A 156 -11.73 0.33 8.98
C ALA A 156 -11.69 -0.76 10.05
N TRP A 157 -12.77 -0.98 10.84
CA TRP A 157 -12.87 -2.13 11.75
C TRP A 157 -12.66 -3.47 11.02
N VAL A 158 -12.99 -3.51 9.72
CA VAL A 158 -12.77 -4.67 8.85
C VAL A 158 -11.30 -5.09 8.84
N ALA A 159 -10.37 -4.12 8.71
CA ALA A 159 -8.93 -4.42 8.82
C ALA A 159 -8.56 -4.86 10.24
N GLY A 160 -9.15 -4.23 11.25
CA GLY A 160 -8.87 -4.53 12.66
C GLY A 160 -9.20 -5.97 13.04
N VAL A 161 -10.39 -6.45 12.69
CA VAL A 161 -10.77 -7.86 12.96
C VAL A 161 -9.88 -8.85 12.22
N ALA A 162 -9.56 -8.57 10.95
CA ALA A 162 -8.70 -9.44 10.16
C ALA A 162 -7.28 -9.53 10.74
N LEU A 163 -6.67 -8.40 11.12
CA LEU A 163 -5.34 -8.37 11.71
C LEU A 163 -5.35 -8.96 13.13
N ALA A 164 -6.37 -8.70 13.94
CA ALA A 164 -6.50 -9.30 15.25
C ALA A 164 -6.60 -10.83 15.15
N ALA A 165 -7.46 -11.34 14.28
CA ALA A 165 -7.58 -12.76 14.03
C ALA A 165 -6.31 -13.35 13.40
N GLY A 166 -5.69 -12.64 12.44
CA GLY A 166 -4.53 -13.10 11.69
C GLY A 166 -3.22 -13.09 12.47
N ARG A 167 -2.96 -12.04 13.25
CA ARG A 167 -1.70 -11.82 13.99
C ARG A 167 -1.78 -12.19 15.47
N GLY A 168 -2.98 -12.41 16.01
CA GLY A 168 -3.20 -12.57 17.45
C GLY A 168 -3.04 -11.26 18.21
N LEU A 169 -3.60 -10.17 17.66
CA LEU A 169 -3.66 -8.89 18.37
C LEU A 169 -4.86 -8.84 19.28
N VAL A 170 -4.74 -8.11 20.39
CA VAL A 170 -5.88 -7.89 21.29
C VAL A 170 -6.77 -6.79 20.70
N PRO A 171 -8.07 -7.06 20.43
CA PRO A 171 -9.00 -6.04 19.98
C PRO A 171 -9.23 -4.97 21.07
N VAL A 172 -9.13 -3.70 20.69
CA VAL A 172 -9.42 -2.54 21.56
C VAL A 172 -10.35 -1.61 20.82
N PHE A 173 -11.42 -1.14 21.50
CA PHE A 173 -12.42 -0.28 20.88
C PHE A 173 -12.32 1.14 21.42
N ILE A 174 -12.04 2.10 20.55
CA ILE A 174 -11.91 3.53 20.87
C ILE A 174 -12.93 4.30 20.03
N PRO A 175 -14.12 4.59 20.57
CA PRO A 175 -15.13 5.38 19.88
C PRO A 175 -14.74 6.87 19.81
N GLY A 176 -15.40 7.61 18.92
CA GLY A 176 -15.27 9.05 18.81
C GLY A 176 -14.63 9.50 17.50
N ASN A 177 -14.76 10.78 17.19
CA ASN A 177 -14.21 11.38 15.98
C ASN A 177 -12.88 12.07 16.29
N PHE A 178 -11.83 11.68 15.55
CA PHE A 178 -10.49 12.27 15.63
C PHE A 178 -10.05 12.85 14.27
N GLY A 179 -11.01 13.44 13.53
CA GLY A 179 -10.80 14.08 12.22
C GLY A 179 -10.71 13.11 11.05
N GLY A 180 -10.78 13.65 9.84
CA GLY A 180 -10.51 12.94 8.60
C GLY A 180 -9.02 12.78 8.34
N ALA A 181 -8.63 11.79 7.53
CA ALA A 181 -7.21 11.46 7.31
C ALA A 181 -6.36 12.63 6.74
N ASN A 182 -6.99 13.56 6.03
CA ASN A 182 -6.31 14.76 5.49
C ASN A 182 -6.21 15.91 6.51
N ASP A 183 -6.93 15.84 7.62
CA ASP A 183 -7.00 16.92 8.60
C ASP A 183 -5.74 17.03 9.46
N VAL A 184 -5.66 18.08 10.25
CA VAL A 184 -4.68 18.26 11.33
C VAL A 184 -5.42 18.18 12.65
N LEU A 185 -5.07 17.22 13.48
CA LEU A 185 -5.66 17.04 14.80
C LEU A 185 -5.10 18.12 15.75
N ALA A 186 -5.97 18.82 16.44
CA ALA A 186 -5.58 19.77 17.47
C ALA A 186 -4.93 19.04 18.68
N ALA A 187 -4.04 19.70 19.39
CA ALA A 187 -3.25 19.11 20.46
C ALA A 187 -4.14 18.46 21.56
N ASP A 188 -5.22 19.12 21.98
CA ASP A 188 -6.15 18.58 22.98
C ASP A 188 -6.89 17.33 22.51
N GLN A 189 -7.20 17.24 21.21
CA GLN A 189 -7.81 16.07 20.62
C GLN A 189 -6.81 14.92 20.49
N PHE A 190 -5.53 15.24 20.16
CA PHE A 190 -4.45 14.26 20.16
C PHE A 190 -4.21 13.68 21.56
N ASP A 191 -4.19 14.52 22.60
CA ASP A 191 -4.03 14.09 23.99
C ASP A 191 -5.15 13.12 24.40
N LYS A 192 -6.40 13.37 23.97
CA LYS A 192 -7.52 12.45 24.20
C LYS A 192 -7.32 11.11 23.49
N LEU A 193 -6.90 11.13 22.21
CA LEU A 193 -6.60 9.93 21.44
C LEU A 193 -5.46 9.13 22.09
N SER A 194 -4.34 9.80 22.39
CA SER A 194 -3.16 9.18 23.00
C SER A 194 -3.50 8.52 24.34
N LYS A 195 -4.27 9.20 25.19
CA LYS A 195 -4.75 8.65 26.46
C LYS A 195 -5.68 7.46 26.27
N ALA A 196 -6.56 7.49 25.27
CA ALA A 196 -7.43 6.36 24.97
C ALA A 196 -6.66 5.15 24.46
N VAL A 197 -5.62 5.37 23.63
CA VAL A 197 -4.71 4.31 23.18
C VAL A 197 -3.94 3.71 24.36
N ASP A 198 -3.39 4.55 25.26
CA ASP A 198 -2.68 4.08 26.45
C ASP A 198 -3.62 3.25 27.36
N GLN A 199 -4.85 3.70 27.60
CA GLN A 199 -5.85 2.94 28.31
C GLN A 199 -6.18 1.59 27.62
N GLY A 200 -6.14 1.56 26.30
CA GLY A 200 -6.27 0.32 25.52
C GLY A 200 -5.16 -0.68 25.86
N PHE A 201 -3.92 -0.24 25.95
CA PHE A 201 -2.80 -1.10 26.39
C PHE A 201 -3.00 -1.57 27.84
N VAL A 202 -3.33 -0.66 28.77
CA VAL A 202 -3.63 -0.99 30.19
C VAL A 202 -4.71 -2.07 30.29
N SER A 203 -5.78 -1.97 29.49
CA SER A 203 -6.92 -2.88 29.56
C SER A 203 -6.58 -4.33 29.21
N THR A 204 -5.48 -4.58 28.53
CA THR A 204 -5.01 -5.94 28.22
C THR A 204 -4.44 -6.67 29.43
N GLY A 205 -3.97 -5.97 30.45
CA GLY A 205 -3.25 -6.53 31.59
C GLY A 205 -1.85 -7.09 31.26
N LEU A 206 -1.37 -6.91 30.02
CA LEU A 206 -0.01 -7.32 29.59
C LEU A 206 0.98 -6.17 29.78
N SER A 207 2.29 -6.51 29.91
CA SER A 207 3.33 -5.50 30.03
C SER A 207 3.54 -4.74 28.71
N TYR A 208 3.76 -3.39 28.81
CA TYR A 208 3.90 -2.52 27.63
C TYR A 208 4.74 -1.25 27.89
N GLY A 209 5.30 -1.03 29.04
CA GLY A 209 5.95 0.24 29.42
C GLY A 209 7.21 0.61 28.63
N GLN A 210 7.84 -0.36 27.96
CA GLN A 210 9.04 -0.18 27.15
C GLN A 210 9.09 -1.18 25.99
N LEU A 211 9.91 -0.88 24.98
CA LEU A 211 10.15 -1.79 23.86
C LEU A 211 10.80 -3.09 24.34
N GLY A 212 10.30 -4.22 23.90
CA GLY A 212 10.69 -5.55 24.34
C GLY A 212 9.83 -6.13 25.48
N ASP A 213 8.80 -5.42 25.87
CA ASP A 213 7.73 -5.94 26.72
C ASP A 213 6.83 -6.93 25.94
N ALA A 214 5.67 -7.31 26.48
CA ALA A 214 4.76 -8.19 25.80
C ALA A 214 4.16 -7.53 24.54
N LEU A 215 3.78 -6.25 24.64
CA LEU A 215 3.12 -5.50 23.58
C LEU A 215 4.06 -4.42 23.02
N ASP A 216 4.52 -4.62 21.79
CA ASP A 216 5.47 -3.72 21.11
C ASP A 216 4.83 -2.89 19.99
N GLY A 217 3.53 -3.07 19.72
CA GLY A 217 2.89 -2.36 18.63
C GLY A 217 1.39 -2.19 18.72
N ALA A 218 0.87 -1.25 17.94
CA ALA A 218 -0.56 -1.01 17.75
C ALA A 218 -0.87 -0.80 16.26
N VAL A 219 -1.99 -1.29 15.79
CA VAL A 219 -2.55 -0.90 14.51
C VAL A 219 -3.82 -0.10 14.73
N LEU A 220 -3.84 1.14 14.22
CA LEU A 220 -4.97 2.05 14.30
C LEU A 220 -5.88 1.81 13.09
N CYS A 221 -6.84 0.92 13.23
CA CYS A 221 -7.85 0.58 12.22
C CYS A 221 -9.07 1.48 12.38
N LYS A 222 -8.87 2.76 12.11
CA LYS A 222 -9.87 3.82 12.29
C LYS A 222 -9.46 5.04 11.50
N THR A 223 -10.43 5.70 10.87
CA THR A 223 -10.22 7.00 10.24
C THR A 223 -9.89 8.04 11.30
N THR A 224 -8.70 8.61 11.20
CA THR A 224 -8.21 9.67 12.06
C THR A 224 -7.35 10.61 11.24
N ALA A 225 -7.19 11.85 11.69
CA ALA A 225 -6.19 12.76 11.14
C ALA A 225 -4.81 12.08 11.19
N GLN A 226 -4.05 12.17 10.09
CA GLN A 226 -2.70 11.60 10.02
C GLN A 226 -1.62 12.58 10.47
N LYS A 227 -2.00 13.79 10.79
CA LYS A 227 -1.17 14.89 11.29
C LYS A 227 -1.74 15.45 12.57
N THR A 228 -0.89 15.86 13.50
CA THR A 228 -1.29 16.50 14.76
C THR A 228 -0.32 17.58 15.18
N ILE A 229 -0.83 18.57 15.90
CA ILE A 229 -0.02 19.52 16.66
C ILE A 229 0.23 18.91 18.04
N LEU A 230 1.47 19.01 18.56
CA LEU A 230 1.81 18.52 19.89
C LEU A 230 1.96 19.67 20.88
N ASN A 231 1.37 19.51 22.06
CA ASN A 231 1.60 20.37 23.20
C ASN A 231 2.73 19.78 24.06
N VAL A 232 3.96 19.85 23.57
CA VAL A 232 5.15 19.30 24.26
C VAL A 232 6.22 20.36 24.43
N SER A 233 7.07 20.20 25.44
CA SER A 233 8.22 21.08 25.68
C SER A 233 9.23 20.99 24.53
N ASP A 234 10.08 22.02 24.38
CA ASP A 234 11.13 22.04 23.35
C ASP A 234 12.15 20.91 23.50
N ALA A 235 12.35 20.40 24.73
CA ALA A 235 13.21 19.25 25.00
C ALA A 235 12.76 17.96 24.33
N LEU A 236 11.46 17.83 24.02
CA LEU A 236 10.87 16.67 23.34
C LEU A 236 10.69 16.89 21.82
N ARG A 237 11.32 17.94 21.26
CA ARG A 237 11.33 18.21 19.84
C ARG A 237 12.68 17.80 19.22
N PRO A 238 12.70 17.16 18.05
CA PRO A 238 13.95 16.85 17.37
C PRO A 238 14.79 18.11 17.13
N SER A 239 16.07 18.05 17.44
CA SER A 239 17.03 19.13 17.20
C SER A 239 18.34 18.54 16.69
N ALA A 240 18.85 19.04 15.56
CA ALA A 240 20.10 18.61 14.97
C ALA A 240 20.86 19.82 14.40
N ARG A 241 22.19 19.71 14.35
CA ARG A 241 23.04 20.78 13.80
C ARG A 241 22.65 21.08 12.34
N GLY A 242 22.44 22.37 12.04
CA GLY A 242 22.04 22.83 10.72
C GLY A 242 20.55 22.74 10.43
N MET A 243 19.76 22.25 11.37
CA MET A 243 18.31 22.24 11.28
C MET A 243 17.75 23.60 11.71
N PRO A 244 16.81 24.20 10.95
CA PRO A 244 16.14 25.43 11.39
C PRO A 244 15.32 25.18 12.66
N ALA A 245 15.04 26.25 13.40
CA ALA A 245 14.16 26.19 14.56
C ALA A 245 12.80 25.61 14.16
N ILE A 246 12.30 24.64 14.93
CA ILE A 246 10.99 24.02 14.66
C ILE A 246 9.90 24.97 15.16
N ASN A 247 8.97 25.29 14.27
CA ASN A 247 7.76 25.99 14.68
C ASN A 247 6.87 25.00 15.47
N PRO A 248 6.49 25.32 16.73
CA PRO A 248 5.60 24.49 17.53
C PRO A 248 4.25 24.19 16.88
N ALA A 249 3.80 25.06 15.99
CA ALA A 249 2.56 24.89 15.22
C ALA A 249 2.71 23.92 14.04
N ASP A 250 3.92 23.48 13.69
CA ASP A 250 4.13 22.54 12.60
C ASP A 250 3.65 21.14 13.02
N PRO A 251 2.84 20.46 12.19
CA PRO A 251 2.32 19.15 12.53
C PRO A 251 3.39 18.06 12.44
N VAL A 252 3.21 17.04 13.28
CA VAL A 252 3.91 15.76 13.25
C VAL A 252 2.96 14.63 12.82
N ALA A 253 3.51 13.47 12.49
CA ALA A 253 2.69 12.30 12.14
C ALA A 253 2.03 11.69 13.39
N VAL A 254 0.73 11.43 13.33
CA VAL A 254 -0.03 10.79 14.41
C VAL A 254 0.55 9.42 14.74
N THR A 255 0.87 8.59 13.76
CA THR A 255 1.48 7.26 13.96
C THR A 255 2.89 7.33 14.54
N ASP A 256 3.56 8.48 14.48
CA ASP A 256 4.86 8.69 15.10
C ASP A 256 4.76 9.24 16.53
N ALA A 257 3.70 9.99 16.80
CA ALA A 257 3.46 10.62 18.10
C ALA A 257 2.78 9.70 19.10
N LEU A 258 1.97 8.72 18.64
CA LEU A 258 1.31 7.73 19.50
C LEU A 258 2.30 6.73 20.13
N CYS A 259 1.88 6.05 21.17
CA CYS A 259 2.60 4.98 21.85
C CYS A 259 3.95 5.46 22.46
N ARG A 260 3.91 6.60 23.15
CA ARG A 260 5.09 7.19 23.79
C ARG A 260 4.86 7.50 25.26
N ASN A 261 5.93 7.36 26.02
CA ASN A 261 6.01 7.84 27.39
C ASN A 261 6.12 9.38 27.44
N THR A 262 5.97 9.95 28.62
CA THR A 262 6.04 11.40 28.86
C THR A 262 7.41 12.02 28.58
N ASP A 263 8.46 11.20 28.56
CA ASP A 263 9.83 11.59 28.18
C ASP A 263 10.09 11.50 26.67
N GLY A 264 9.07 11.15 25.87
CA GLY A 264 9.15 10.98 24.42
C GLY A 264 9.69 9.61 23.96
N SER A 265 10.15 8.76 24.88
CA SER A 265 10.55 7.38 24.52
C SER A 265 9.34 6.56 24.05
N ARG A 266 9.58 5.58 23.16
CA ARG A 266 8.52 4.70 22.67
C ARG A 266 8.35 3.49 23.58
N TYR A 267 7.09 3.16 23.89
CA TYR A 267 6.77 1.85 24.44
C TYR A 267 6.20 0.88 23.38
N ALA A 268 5.70 1.40 22.25
CA ALA A 268 5.26 0.59 21.10
C ALA A 268 5.35 1.38 19.78
N PHE A 269 5.24 0.70 18.66
CA PHE A 269 5.16 1.31 17.32
C PHE A 269 3.72 1.27 16.79
N CYS A 270 3.28 2.37 16.16
CA CYS A 270 1.95 2.48 15.60
C CYS A 270 1.98 2.46 14.07
N GLY A 271 1.09 1.68 13.45
CA GLY A 271 0.70 1.80 12.06
C GLY A 271 -0.77 2.18 11.94
N ALA A 272 -1.21 2.74 10.82
CA ALA A 272 -2.62 3.09 10.60
C ALA A 272 -3.19 2.47 9.33
N MET A 273 -4.42 2.00 9.40
CA MET A 273 -5.24 1.58 8.26
C MET A 273 -6.59 2.29 8.33
N PHE A 274 -7.00 2.93 7.25
CA PHE A 274 -8.24 3.69 7.14
C PHE A 274 -8.71 3.73 5.67
N GLY A 275 -9.94 4.17 5.45
CA GLY A 275 -10.55 4.27 4.14
C GLY A 275 -11.82 3.44 4.05
N THR A 276 -12.20 3.01 2.86
CA THR A 276 -13.37 2.15 2.67
C THR A 276 -13.14 0.75 3.23
N SER A 277 -14.20 0.06 3.61
CA SER A 277 -14.14 -1.34 4.04
C SER A 277 -13.47 -2.25 3.01
N THR A 278 -13.71 -2.01 1.72
CA THR A 278 -13.06 -2.73 0.61
C THR A 278 -11.54 -2.56 0.63
N TYR A 279 -11.05 -1.31 0.74
CA TYR A 279 -9.62 -1.05 0.85
C TYR A 279 -9.02 -1.64 2.14
N CYS A 280 -9.73 -1.53 3.27
CA CYS A 280 -9.28 -2.06 4.55
C CYS A 280 -9.18 -3.59 4.55
N ALA A 281 -10.17 -4.29 3.96
CA ALA A 281 -10.11 -5.73 3.74
C ALA A 281 -8.91 -6.13 2.87
N TYR A 282 -8.76 -5.47 1.73
CA TYR A 282 -7.66 -5.68 0.80
C TYR A 282 -6.28 -5.46 1.46
N ALA A 283 -6.10 -4.36 2.19
CA ALA A 283 -4.83 -4.03 2.84
C ALA A 283 -4.47 -5.04 3.93
N ALA A 284 -5.43 -5.44 4.77
CA ALA A 284 -5.21 -6.46 5.79
C ALA A 284 -4.88 -7.82 5.17
N MET A 285 -5.63 -8.27 4.14
CA MET A 285 -5.35 -9.53 3.47
C MET A 285 -4.00 -9.52 2.74
N SER A 286 -3.61 -8.38 2.14
CA SER A 286 -2.30 -8.20 1.52
C SER A 286 -1.17 -8.32 2.55
N SER A 287 -1.35 -7.73 3.73
CA SER A 287 -0.39 -7.86 4.84
C SER A 287 -0.24 -9.29 5.34
N LEU A 288 -1.36 -10.03 5.46
CA LEU A 288 -1.40 -11.36 6.07
C LEU A 288 -0.95 -12.48 5.13
N PHE A 289 -1.25 -12.38 3.82
CA PHE A 289 -1.18 -13.55 2.93
C PHE A 289 -0.23 -13.40 1.74
N LEU A 290 0.27 -12.19 1.42
CA LEU A 290 1.16 -12.03 0.28
C LEU A 290 2.63 -12.19 0.66
N SER A 291 3.39 -12.86 -0.18
CA SER A 291 4.85 -12.88 -0.13
C SER A 291 5.43 -11.60 -0.74
N ARG A 292 6.64 -11.19 -0.31
CA ARG A 292 7.32 -9.95 -0.71
C ARG A 292 8.74 -10.28 -1.17
N ASN A 293 8.84 -10.85 -2.36
CA ASN A 293 10.08 -11.46 -2.87
C ASN A 293 10.78 -10.58 -3.94
N SER A 294 10.11 -9.54 -4.42
CA SER A 294 10.67 -8.64 -5.44
C SER A 294 10.78 -7.22 -4.92
N ILE A 295 11.98 -6.65 -5.02
CA ILE A 295 12.32 -5.31 -4.53
C ILE A 295 12.61 -4.40 -5.70
N GLY A 296 11.81 -3.35 -5.85
CA GLY A 296 12.09 -2.24 -6.75
C GLY A 296 12.76 -1.09 -6.00
N ALA A 297 13.69 -0.40 -6.66
CA ALA A 297 14.33 0.77 -6.08
C ALA A 297 14.59 1.82 -7.14
N PHE A 298 14.06 3.03 -6.95
CA PHE A 298 14.24 4.15 -7.86
C PHE A 298 14.83 5.34 -7.10
N ASN A 299 16.06 5.76 -7.46
CA ASN A 299 16.79 6.81 -6.77
C ASN A 299 17.06 8.00 -7.69
N SER A 300 16.29 9.07 -7.53
CA SER A 300 16.53 10.31 -8.27
C SER A 300 17.58 11.21 -7.64
N TYR A 301 18.10 10.86 -6.46
CA TYR A 301 19.16 11.62 -5.81
C TYR A 301 20.52 11.38 -6.48
N GLN A 302 21.19 12.48 -6.85
CA GLN A 302 22.49 12.41 -7.54
C GLN A 302 23.65 13.03 -6.74
N SER A 303 23.34 13.76 -5.65
CA SER A 303 24.38 14.37 -4.80
C SER A 303 25.08 13.35 -3.92
N ALA A 304 26.37 13.52 -3.72
CA ALA A 304 27.18 12.72 -2.79
C ALA A 304 26.65 12.77 -1.35
N ASP A 305 26.02 13.87 -0.93
CA ASP A 305 25.42 14.03 0.39
C ASP A 305 24.29 13.01 0.66
N PHE A 306 23.69 12.48 -0.39
CA PHE A 306 22.63 11.49 -0.32
C PHE A 306 23.12 10.04 -0.52
N ALA A 307 24.42 9.82 -0.66
CA ALA A 307 25.00 8.50 -0.98
C ALA A 307 24.55 7.37 -0.04
N LYS A 308 24.38 7.65 1.26
CA LYS A 308 23.91 6.66 2.25
C LYS A 308 22.48 6.18 2.01
N TYR A 309 21.68 6.92 1.24
CA TYR A 309 20.31 6.54 0.84
C TYR A 309 20.27 5.85 -0.51
N GLY A 310 21.43 5.63 -1.14
CA GLY A 310 21.55 4.93 -2.41
C GLY A 310 21.29 3.43 -2.30
N PHE A 311 21.22 2.76 -3.45
CA PHE A 311 20.85 1.35 -3.56
C PHE A 311 21.97 0.41 -3.99
N THR A 312 23.21 0.90 -4.14
CA THR A 312 24.33 0.10 -4.64
C THR A 312 24.60 -1.13 -3.77
N GLU A 313 24.55 -0.97 -2.47
CA GLU A 313 24.75 -2.07 -1.51
C GLU A 313 23.60 -3.06 -1.56
N LEU A 314 22.35 -2.58 -1.68
CA LEU A 314 21.16 -3.42 -1.81
C LEU A 314 21.19 -4.26 -3.09
N ALA A 315 21.66 -3.68 -4.21
CA ALA A 315 21.78 -4.40 -5.49
C ALA A 315 22.64 -5.65 -5.39
N GLN A 316 23.63 -5.65 -4.51
CA GLN A 316 24.53 -6.79 -4.27
C GLN A 316 23.96 -7.79 -3.28
N LYS A 317 23.45 -7.32 -2.12
CA LYS A 317 23.05 -8.17 -0.99
C LYS A 317 21.66 -8.83 -1.12
N LEU A 318 20.70 -8.14 -1.73
CA LEU A 318 19.34 -8.67 -1.83
C LEU A 318 19.23 -9.96 -2.65
N PRO A 319 19.91 -10.11 -3.82
CA PRO A 319 19.91 -11.39 -4.54
C PRO A 319 20.52 -12.54 -3.74
N GLU A 320 21.54 -12.27 -2.90
CA GLU A 320 22.13 -13.28 -2.00
C GLU A 320 21.11 -13.79 -0.98
N ALA A 321 20.22 -12.93 -0.49
CA ALA A 321 19.12 -13.30 0.40
C ALA A 321 17.93 -13.94 -0.32
N GLY A 322 17.93 -14.00 -1.66
CA GLY A 322 16.91 -14.63 -2.49
C GLY A 322 15.86 -13.71 -3.07
N TYR A 323 15.99 -12.39 -2.91
CA TYR A 323 15.09 -11.44 -3.55
C TYR A 323 15.42 -11.24 -5.03
N THR A 324 14.40 -11.03 -5.86
CA THR A 324 14.57 -10.44 -7.17
C THR A 324 14.62 -8.92 -7.05
N THR A 325 15.50 -8.25 -7.83
CA THR A 325 15.70 -6.82 -7.73
C THR A 325 15.58 -6.12 -9.07
N LYS A 326 14.96 -4.91 -9.05
CA LYS A 326 14.96 -3.96 -10.17
C LYS A 326 15.40 -2.60 -9.63
N ILE A 327 16.55 -2.11 -10.04
CA ILE A 327 17.15 -0.90 -9.47
C ILE A 327 17.45 0.10 -10.59
N TRP A 328 16.92 1.32 -10.42
CA TRP A 328 17.14 2.48 -11.26
C TRP A 328 17.88 3.53 -10.44
N THR A 329 19.06 3.88 -10.86
CA THR A 329 19.92 4.86 -10.18
C THR A 329 20.86 5.55 -11.17
N GLY A 330 21.34 6.75 -10.86
CA GLY A 330 22.26 7.50 -11.73
C GLY A 330 21.63 7.78 -13.10
N THR A 331 22.25 7.24 -14.16
CA THR A 331 21.82 7.45 -15.55
C THR A 331 20.56 6.69 -15.95
N THR A 332 20.02 5.83 -15.08
CA THR A 332 18.79 5.06 -15.33
C THR A 332 17.64 5.48 -14.41
N ALA A 333 17.77 6.62 -13.72
CA ALA A 333 16.75 7.12 -12.80
C ALA A 333 16.22 8.49 -13.24
N HIS A 334 15.73 8.56 -14.47
CA HIS A 334 15.21 9.78 -15.08
C HIS A 334 13.71 9.73 -15.31
N ILE A 335 13.12 10.85 -15.68
CA ILE A 335 11.70 10.93 -16.01
C ILE A 335 11.31 10.00 -17.18
N LEU A 336 12.21 9.82 -18.16
CA LEU A 336 11.95 8.92 -19.28
C LEU A 336 11.94 7.46 -18.85
N ASP A 337 12.87 7.04 -18.00
CA ASP A 337 12.88 5.67 -17.42
C ASP A 337 11.63 5.43 -16.59
N TRP A 338 11.20 6.42 -15.80
CA TRP A 338 9.95 6.34 -15.02
C TRP A 338 8.75 6.13 -15.93
N ARG A 339 8.60 6.95 -16.98
CA ARG A 339 7.50 6.82 -17.96
C ARG A 339 7.58 5.51 -18.74
N GLN A 340 8.78 5.04 -19.07
CA GLN A 340 8.96 3.73 -19.67
C GLN A 340 8.49 2.59 -18.76
N MET A 341 8.74 2.69 -17.44
CA MET A 341 8.14 1.76 -16.48
C MET A 341 6.61 1.81 -16.50
N LEU A 342 6.00 3.00 -16.63
CA LEU A 342 4.55 3.12 -16.75
C LEU A 342 4.02 2.40 -17.97
N SER A 343 4.67 2.56 -19.14
CA SER A 343 4.24 1.97 -20.41
C SER A 343 4.50 0.46 -20.49
N HIS A 344 5.61 -0.04 -19.91
CA HIS A 344 5.99 -1.46 -19.95
C HIS A 344 5.49 -2.27 -18.74
N GLY A 345 5.00 -1.63 -17.73
CA GLY A 345 4.50 -2.25 -16.50
C GLY A 345 5.49 -2.21 -15.36
N PHE A 346 4.95 -1.90 -14.20
CA PHE A 346 5.65 -1.86 -12.95
C PHE A 346 5.31 -3.14 -12.17
N ASP A 347 6.31 -3.95 -11.85
CA ASP A 347 6.12 -5.22 -11.16
C ASP A 347 7.20 -5.40 -10.09
N CYS A 348 6.85 -5.07 -8.85
CA CYS A 348 7.59 -5.45 -7.64
C CYS A 348 6.62 -5.51 -6.46
N ASP A 349 7.03 -6.19 -5.39
CA ASP A 349 6.24 -6.32 -4.17
C ASP A 349 6.54 -5.20 -3.18
N VAL A 350 7.77 -4.66 -3.22
CA VAL A 350 8.24 -3.55 -2.38
C VAL A 350 8.96 -2.54 -3.26
N LEU A 351 8.63 -1.26 -3.13
CA LEU A 351 9.30 -0.16 -3.81
C LEU A 351 9.96 0.78 -2.80
N PHE A 352 11.24 1.04 -3.00
CA PHE A 352 11.95 2.18 -2.42
C PHE A 352 12.04 3.30 -3.47
N LEU A 353 11.47 4.45 -3.18
CA LEU A 353 11.47 5.62 -4.04
C LEU A 353 12.10 6.81 -3.33
N ASN A 354 13.24 7.28 -3.83
CA ASN A 354 13.90 8.47 -3.33
C ASN A 354 13.70 9.63 -4.32
N SER A 355 13.06 10.68 -3.87
CA SER A 355 12.76 11.85 -4.68
C SER A 355 12.58 13.09 -3.80
N SER A 356 12.87 14.26 -4.33
CA SER A 356 12.49 15.55 -3.75
C SER A 356 11.14 15.97 -4.32
N GLY A 357 10.44 16.90 -3.67
CA GLY A 357 9.21 17.48 -4.22
C GLY A 357 8.24 17.98 -3.15
N ASN A 358 6.94 17.90 -3.46
CA ASN A 358 5.85 18.38 -2.61
C ASN A 358 4.70 17.33 -2.64
N SER A 359 3.56 17.65 -2.06
CA SER A 359 2.39 16.77 -2.02
C SER A 359 1.80 16.43 -3.41
N ASP A 360 2.05 17.27 -4.41
CA ASP A 360 1.47 17.25 -5.75
C ASP A 360 2.47 17.00 -6.89
N PHE A 361 3.75 16.84 -6.58
CA PHE A 361 4.78 16.46 -7.55
C PHE A 361 5.99 15.78 -6.89
N PHE A 362 6.70 14.98 -7.66
CA PHE A 362 8.02 14.45 -7.30
C PHE A 362 9.01 14.69 -8.44
N GLU A 363 10.24 15.05 -8.06
CA GLU A 363 11.29 15.45 -9.01
C GLU A 363 12.11 14.24 -9.43
N LEU A 364 12.26 14.07 -10.73
CA LEU A 364 13.08 13.03 -11.36
C LEU A 364 14.20 13.67 -12.17
N GLY A 365 15.29 12.94 -12.41
CA GLY A 365 16.38 13.42 -13.22
C GLY A 365 15.97 13.63 -14.69
N THR A 366 16.75 14.46 -15.40
CA THR A 366 16.60 14.64 -16.86
C THR A 366 17.87 14.15 -17.55
N PRO A 367 17.79 13.28 -18.58
CA PRO A 367 18.97 12.75 -19.28
C PRO A 367 19.88 13.87 -19.81
N GLY A 368 21.18 13.74 -19.56
CA GLY A 368 22.19 14.67 -20.07
C GLY A 368 22.18 16.08 -19.48
N LYS A 369 21.32 16.35 -18.48
CA LYS A 369 21.19 17.67 -17.85
C LYS A 369 21.24 17.55 -16.32
N THR A 370 22.42 17.74 -15.74
CA THR A 370 22.60 17.85 -14.29
C THR A 370 22.82 19.31 -13.93
N PRO A 371 22.03 19.94 -13.03
CA PRO A 371 21.06 19.36 -12.10
C PRO A 371 19.58 19.52 -12.50
N MET A 372 19.24 19.65 -13.78
CA MET A 372 17.84 19.84 -14.16
C MET A 372 16.98 18.63 -13.81
N LYS A 373 15.89 18.89 -13.13
CA LYS A 373 14.89 17.88 -12.73
C LYS A 373 13.56 18.18 -13.41
N GLU A 374 12.91 17.13 -13.91
CA GLU A 374 11.52 17.23 -14.33
C GLU A 374 10.60 16.82 -13.19
N ARG A 375 9.39 17.37 -13.18
CA ARG A 375 8.36 17.07 -12.20
C ARG A 375 7.39 16.05 -12.77
N ALA A 376 7.29 14.91 -12.09
CA ALA A 376 6.20 13.97 -12.27
C ALA A 376 5.04 14.38 -11.36
N ALA A 377 3.81 14.30 -11.89
CA ALA A 377 2.58 14.57 -11.15
C ALA A 377 2.01 13.29 -10.51
N PRO A 378 1.02 13.38 -9.62
CA PRO A 378 0.30 12.19 -9.15
C PRO A 378 -0.30 11.34 -10.27
N GLY A 379 -0.64 11.92 -11.43
CA GLY A 379 -1.04 11.18 -12.65
C GLY A 379 0.06 10.32 -13.28
N ASP A 380 1.32 10.55 -12.92
CA ASP A 380 2.47 9.71 -13.31
C ASP A 380 2.76 8.59 -12.29
N ILE A 381 1.92 8.40 -11.27
CA ILE A 381 1.97 7.24 -10.38
C ILE A 381 1.39 6.03 -11.10
N PRO A 382 2.08 4.87 -11.12
CA PRO A 382 1.63 3.72 -11.89
C PRO A 382 0.29 3.17 -11.42
N ILE A 383 -0.55 2.78 -12.35
CA ILE A 383 -1.69 1.90 -12.09
C ILE A 383 -1.11 0.51 -11.84
N LEU A 384 -1.16 0.08 -10.58
CA LEU A 384 -0.53 -1.17 -10.16
C LEU A 384 -1.36 -2.38 -10.59
N SER A 385 -0.68 -3.43 -11.05
CA SER A 385 -1.31 -4.73 -11.35
C SER A 385 -1.41 -5.64 -10.12
N LYS A 386 -0.58 -5.39 -9.09
CA LYS A 386 -0.49 -6.14 -7.84
C LYS A 386 -0.38 -5.19 -6.65
N PRO A 387 -0.70 -5.65 -5.43
CA PRO A 387 -0.48 -4.89 -4.20
C PRO A 387 0.99 -4.53 -4.00
N LEU A 388 1.26 -3.35 -3.45
CA LEU A 388 2.61 -2.81 -3.28
C LEU A 388 2.85 -2.32 -1.85
N VAL A 389 4.05 -2.57 -1.34
CA VAL A 389 4.65 -1.91 -0.17
C VAL A 389 5.52 -0.75 -0.65
N LEU A 390 5.35 0.44 -0.10
CA LEU A 390 6.07 1.63 -0.52
C LEU A 390 6.86 2.26 0.63
N HIS A 391 8.14 2.52 0.39
CA HIS A 391 8.95 3.44 1.17
C HIS A 391 9.34 4.63 0.29
N MET A 392 8.82 5.80 0.62
CA MET A 392 9.09 7.00 -0.16
C MET A 392 9.83 8.04 0.66
N ILE A 393 11.11 8.21 0.41
CA ILE A 393 11.88 9.34 0.91
C ILE A 393 11.50 10.55 0.07
N HIS A 394 10.60 11.37 0.62
CA HIS A 394 10.01 12.50 -0.09
C HIS A 394 9.33 13.44 0.91
N SER A 395 9.45 14.75 0.69
CA SER A 395 8.75 15.74 1.49
C SER A 395 7.26 15.77 1.15
N TRP A 396 6.39 15.84 2.17
CA TRP A 396 4.94 16.03 2.03
C TRP A 396 4.19 14.88 1.33
N SER A 397 4.81 13.70 1.15
CA SER A 397 4.21 12.61 0.38
C SER A 397 2.91 12.05 0.99
N LEU A 398 2.69 12.17 2.31
CA LEU A 398 1.49 11.72 3.03
C LEU A 398 0.70 12.88 3.66
N THR A 399 0.88 14.10 3.17
CA THR A 399 0.16 15.28 3.70
C THR A 399 -1.36 15.18 3.52
N ALA A 400 -1.83 14.57 2.43
CA ALA A 400 -3.25 14.38 2.14
C ALA A 400 -3.51 12.97 1.58
N PRO A 401 -3.44 11.91 2.42
CA PRO A 401 -3.46 10.52 1.96
C PRO A 401 -4.80 10.06 1.37
N MET A 402 -5.87 10.84 1.52
CA MET A 402 -7.18 10.56 0.91
C MET A 402 -7.51 11.51 -0.25
N SER A 403 -6.54 12.29 -0.73
CA SER A 403 -6.73 13.18 -1.87
C SER A 403 -6.22 12.55 -3.17
N HIS A 404 -7.11 12.40 -4.14
CA HIS A 404 -6.76 11.95 -5.50
C HIS A 404 -5.67 12.82 -6.16
N ALA A 405 -5.63 14.11 -5.85
CA ALA A 405 -4.66 15.06 -6.39
C ALA A 405 -3.31 15.05 -5.68
N SER A 406 -3.12 14.22 -4.64
CA SER A 406 -1.86 14.10 -3.91
C SER A 406 -1.10 12.83 -4.26
N ILE A 407 0.22 12.87 -4.08
CA ILE A 407 1.09 11.68 -4.25
C ILE A 407 0.63 10.53 -3.35
N GLY A 408 0.42 10.79 -2.05
CA GLY A 408 0.02 9.76 -1.10
C GLY A 408 -1.32 9.13 -1.43
N GLY A 409 -2.32 9.96 -1.76
CA GLY A 409 -3.64 9.48 -2.12
C GLY A 409 -3.62 8.62 -3.39
N ARG A 410 -2.86 9.03 -4.40
CA ARG A 410 -2.72 8.23 -5.65
C ARG A 410 -2.03 6.90 -5.43
N TRP A 411 -0.99 6.83 -4.60
CA TRP A 411 -0.37 5.55 -4.27
C TRP A 411 -1.33 4.60 -3.55
N LEU A 412 -2.09 5.10 -2.55
CA LEU A 412 -3.08 4.30 -1.83
C LEU A 412 -4.22 3.85 -2.76
N GLU A 413 -4.75 4.76 -3.58
CA GLU A 413 -5.78 4.46 -4.59
C GLU A 413 -5.32 3.42 -5.62
N SER A 414 -4.02 3.42 -5.96
CA SER A 414 -3.43 2.44 -6.87
C SER A 414 -3.21 1.07 -6.25
N GLY A 415 -3.36 0.89 -4.93
CA GLY A 415 -3.26 -0.39 -4.25
C GLY A 415 -1.99 -0.56 -3.40
N VAL A 416 -1.35 0.53 -2.99
CA VAL A 416 -0.35 0.49 -1.91
C VAL A 416 -1.06 0.18 -0.60
N TYR A 417 -0.62 -0.87 0.12
CA TYR A 417 -1.24 -1.32 1.36
C TYR A 417 -0.38 -1.13 2.61
N ALA A 418 0.91 -0.79 2.42
CA ALA A 418 1.80 -0.34 3.48
C ALA A 418 2.69 0.77 2.94
N TYR A 419 2.75 1.91 3.63
CA TYR A 419 3.44 3.10 3.16
C TYR A 419 4.20 3.80 4.27
N VAL A 420 5.48 4.07 4.03
CA VAL A 420 6.32 4.95 4.83
C VAL A 420 6.61 6.23 4.05
N GLY A 421 6.17 7.36 4.56
CA GLY A 421 6.33 8.67 3.93
C GLY A 421 6.23 9.81 4.94
N SER A 422 6.13 11.05 4.50
CA SER A 422 6.12 12.22 5.37
C SER A 422 4.84 13.04 5.26
N VAL A 423 4.35 13.54 6.40
CA VAL A 423 3.16 14.41 6.46
C VAL A 423 3.49 15.89 6.33
N GLN A 424 4.79 16.25 6.41
CA GLN A 424 5.33 17.62 6.36
C GLN A 424 6.77 17.53 5.82
N GLU A 425 7.53 18.66 5.75
CA GLU A 425 8.98 18.64 5.47
C GLU A 425 9.75 17.85 6.55
N PRO A 426 10.27 16.64 6.26
CA PRO A 426 10.79 15.74 7.31
C PRO A 426 12.27 15.92 7.58
N TYR A 427 13.02 16.53 6.68
CA TYR A 427 14.46 16.41 6.51
C TYR A 427 14.93 14.97 6.21
N LEU A 428 15.92 14.84 5.33
CA LEU A 428 16.40 13.54 4.86
C LEU A 428 16.89 12.63 6.01
N ILE A 429 17.53 13.21 7.02
CA ILE A 429 18.09 12.48 8.17
C ILE A 429 17.03 11.86 9.10
N ALA A 430 15.75 12.21 8.92
CA ALA A 430 14.64 11.59 9.63
C ALA A 430 14.18 10.25 9.03
N PHE A 431 14.68 9.90 7.85
CA PHE A 431 14.44 8.59 7.25
C PHE A 431 15.61 7.64 7.54
N SER A 432 15.28 6.38 7.81
CA SER A 432 16.29 5.32 7.80
C SER A 432 16.75 5.02 6.38
N PRO A 433 18.04 4.81 6.13
CA PRO A 433 18.54 4.41 4.82
C PRO A 433 17.94 3.07 4.38
N PRO A 434 17.58 2.89 3.08
CA PRO A 434 17.01 1.64 2.59
C PRO A 434 17.86 0.39 2.87
N ALA A 435 19.19 0.51 2.82
CA ALA A 435 20.08 -0.58 3.18
C ALA A 435 19.93 -1.04 4.64
N GLU A 436 19.78 -0.07 5.55
CA GLU A 436 19.55 -0.34 6.97
C GLU A 436 18.17 -0.98 7.20
N ILE A 437 17.13 -0.47 6.53
CA ILE A 437 15.77 -1.04 6.59
C ILE A 437 15.81 -2.50 6.17
N MET A 438 16.40 -2.82 5.01
CA MET A 438 16.44 -4.19 4.52
C MET A 438 17.34 -5.10 5.37
N ALA A 439 18.43 -4.60 5.92
CA ALA A 439 19.25 -5.36 6.87
C ALA A 439 18.46 -5.75 8.13
N ARG A 440 17.60 -4.87 8.63
CA ARG A 440 16.68 -5.16 9.74
C ARG A 440 15.60 -6.16 9.31
N CYS A 441 14.97 -5.99 8.14
CA CYS A 441 13.93 -6.90 7.63
C CYS A 441 14.44 -8.32 7.41
N VAL A 442 15.64 -8.49 6.85
CA VAL A 442 16.28 -9.81 6.67
C VAL A 442 16.47 -10.52 8.02
N ASN A 443 16.62 -9.78 9.11
CA ASN A 443 16.70 -10.28 10.49
C ASN A 443 15.34 -10.29 11.20
N PHE A 444 14.25 -10.45 10.48
CA PHE A 444 12.88 -10.57 11.00
C PHE A 444 12.31 -9.32 11.67
N VAL A 445 12.95 -8.15 11.61
CA VAL A 445 12.30 -6.93 12.12
C VAL A 445 11.13 -6.55 11.22
N PRO A 446 9.91 -6.34 11.78
CA PRO A 446 8.75 -5.94 10.99
C PRO A 446 9.01 -4.64 10.20
N TYR A 447 8.53 -4.56 8.97
CA TYR A 447 8.93 -3.53 8.01
C TYR A 447 8.67 -2.09 8.49
N LEU A 448 7.48 -1.80 9.00
CA LEU A 448 7.16 -0.44 9.45
C LEU A 448 8.02 -0.02 10.66
N ILE A 449 8.40 -0.98 11.51
CA ILE A 449 9.32 -0.78 12.64
C ILE A 449 10.75 -0.61 12.13
N ALA A 450 11.19 -1.46 11.20
CA ALA A 450 12.50 -1.38 10.57
C ALA A 450 12.76 -0.03 9.89
N SER A 451 11.69 0.58 9.37
CA SER A 451 11.73 1.85 8.64
C SER A 451 11.82 3.08 9.54
N ARG A 452 11.75 2.92 10.86
CA ARG A 452 11.81 4.04 11.81
C ARG A 452 13.22 4.31 12.29
N VAL A 453 13.47 5.58 12.60
CA VAL A 453 14.67 5.98 13.34
C VAL A 453 14.43 5.66 14.82
N TRP A 454 15.36 4.90 15.45
CA TRP A 454 15.21 4.42 16.82
C TRP A 454 16.01 5.23 17.82
N GLU A 455 17.08 5.90 17.37
CA GLU A 455 18.02 6.63 18.21
C GLU A 455 18.28 8.03 17.68
N GLY A 456 18.77 8.89 18.53
CA GLY A 456 19.09 10.27 18.18
C GLY A 456 17.86 11.19 18.11
N PRO A 457 18.02 12.41 17.58
CA PRO A 457 16.97 13.43 17.64
C PRO A 457 15.66 13.04 16.98
N PHE A 458 15.70 12.28 15.87
CA PHE A 458 14.52 11.87 15.12
C PHE A 458 13.85 10.58 15.65
N ALA A 459 14.35 10.04 16.77
CA ALA A 459 13.61 9.07 17.57
C ALA A 459 12.44 9.71 18.35
N LEU A 460 12.50 11.03 18.60
CA LEU A 460 11.40 11.83 19.15
C LEU A 460 10.25 11.98 18.13
N PRO A 461 9.03 12.41 18.54
CA PRO A 461 7.90 12.58 17.64
C PRO A 461 8.24 13.46 16.44
N TRP A 462 8.03 12.94 15.23
CA TRP A 462 8.39 13.63 14.01
C TRP A 462 7.37 13.44 12.86
N ARG A 463 7.74 13.83 11.68
CA ARG A 463 6.87 14.01 10.49
C ARG A 463 6.81 12.79 9.57
N VAL A 464 7.51 11.70 9.91
CA VAL A 464 7.46 10.45 9.13
C VAL A 464 6.29 9.61 9.63
N ALA A 465 5.36 9.27 8.73
CA ALA A 465 4.20 8.44 9.01
C ALA A 465 4.38 7.01 8.53
N THR A 466 3.69 6.08 9.18
CA THR A 466 3.60 4.67 8.82
C THR A 466 2.14 4.27 8.65
N LEU A 467 1.75 3.93 7.42
CA LEU A 467 0.43 3.37 7.10
C LEU A 467 0.58 1.88 6.85
N GLY A 468 -0.36 1.07 7.35
CA GLY A 468 -0.36 -0.37 7.21
C GLY A 468 -0.19 -1.12 8.53
N ASP A 469 0.01 -2.44 8.42
CA ASP A 469 0.23 -3.37 9.53
C ASP A 469 1.66 -3.22 10.08
N PRO A 470 1.84 -2.77 11.34
CA PRO A 470 3.17 -2.61 11.95
C PRO A 470 3.90 -3.94 12.17
N PHE A 471 3.19 -5.06 12.12
CA PHE A 471 3.76 -6.40 12.31
C PHE A 471 4.09 -7.12 10.99
N MET A 472 3.87 -6.46 9.85
CA MET A 472 4.15 -7.05 8.54
C MET A 472 5.65 -7.30 8.33
N LEU A 473 6.01 -8.52 7.92
CA LEU A 473 7.38 -8.92 7.65
C LEU A 473 7.72 -8.84 6.16
N ILE A 474 8.95 -8.43 5.84
CA ILE A 474 9.59 -8.64 4.54
C ILE A 474 10.72 -9.62 4.78
N GLN A 475 10.39 -10.91 4.69
CA GLN A 475 11.30 -12.00 5.04
C GLN A 475 12.19 -12.36 3.86
N ALA A 476 13.46 -12.67 4.14
CA ALA A 476 14.38 -13.16 3.12
C ALA A 476 13.93 -14.54 2.60
N PRO A 477 13.69 -14.68 1.27
CA PRO A 477 13.17 -15.94 0.71
C PRO A 477 13.99 -17.18 1.01
N LYS A 478 15.32 -17.04 1.22
CA LYS A 478 16.21 -18.14 1.62
C LYS A 478 16.17 -18.47 3.09
N SER A 479 15.71 -17.57 3.95
CA SER A 479 15.77 -17.72 5.41
C SER A 479 14.43 -18.13 6.03
N PHE A 480 13.34 -17.92 5.31
CA PHE A 480 12.00 -18.20 5.79
C PHE A 480 11.14 -18.85 4.73
N THR A 481 10.46 -19.91 5.12
CA THR A 481 9.44 -20.58 4.31
C THR A 481 8.12 -20.50 5.07
N PRO A 482 7.12 -19.77 4.54
CA PRO A 482 5.79 -19.77 5.14
C PRO A 482 5.19 -21.17 5.10
N SER A 483 4.16 -21.38 5.92
CA SER A 483 3.40 -22.64 5.88
C SER A 483 2.92 -22.93 4.45
N ALA A 484 3.09 -24.17 4.01
CA ALA A 484 2.62 -24.57 2.69
C ALA A 484 1.09 -24.35 2.57
N ARG A 485 0.66 -23.87 1.40
CA ARG A 485 -0.77 -23.77 1.13
C ARG A 485 -1.40 -25.14 1.06
N LYS A 486 -2.52 -25.32 1.74
CA LYS A 486 -3.32 -26.55 1.70
C LYS A 486 -4.35 -26.46 0.57
N ALA A 487 -4.60 -27.58 -0.09
CA ALA A 487 -5.69 -27.70 -1.04
C ALA A 487 -7.03 -27.29 -0.37
N PRO A 488 -7.84 -26.47 -1.03
CA PRO A 488 -9.10 -26.03 -0.47
C PRO A 488 -10.10 -27.20 -0.46
N PRO A 489 -11.00 -27.26 0.53
CA PRO A 489 -12.13 -28.17 0.50
C PRO A 489 -13.12 -27.76 -0.62
N PRO A 490 -14.01 -28.67 -1.06
CA PRO A 490 -15.07 -28.32 -1.99
C PRO A 490 -15.91 -27.14 -1.47
N PRO A 491 -16.54 -26.37 -2.38
CA PRO A 491 -17.47 -25.30 -2.01
C PRO A 491 -18.61 -25.84 -1.14
N VAL A 492 -19.02 -25.07 -0.14
CA VAL A 492 -20.19 -25.38 0.70
C VAL A 492 -21.45 -24.70 0.14
N PRO A 493 -22.67 -25.12 0.54
CA PRO A 493 -23.89 -24.42 0.16
C PRO A 493 -23.79 -22.91 0.43
N GLY A 494 -24.27 -22.07 -0.50
CA GLY A 494 -24.13 -20.62 -0.42
C GLY A 494 -22.82 -20.03 -0.98
N GLN A 495 -21.92 -20.90 -1.48
CA GLN A 495 -20.70 -20.50 -2.19
C GLN A 495 -20.75 -20.95 -3.65
N GLU A 496 -20.38 -20.05 -4.57
CA GLU A 496 -20.24 -20.33 -6.00
C GLU A 496 -18.78 -20.22 -6.42
N GLU A 497 -18.33 -21.15 -7.25
CA GLU A 497 -17.00 -21.06 -7.84
C GLU A 497 -17.00 -20.10 -9.03
N VAL A 498 -16.23 -19.02 -8.93
CA VAL A 498 -16.14 -17.97 -9.96
C VAL A 498 -15.72 -18.54 -11.32
N LEU A 499 -14.80 -19.52 -11.34
CA LEU A 499 -14.36 -20.18 -12.57
C LEU A 499 -15.50 -21.00 -13.24
N ALA A 500 -16.32 -21.68 -12.46
CA ALA A 500 -17.45 -22.43 -12.99
C ALA A 500 -18.51 -21.49 -13.61
N ASN A 501 -18.81 -20.37 -12.93
CA ASN A 501 -19.69 -19.33 -13.46
C ASN A 501 -19.12 -18.69 -14.73
N CYS A 502 -17.82 -18.35 -14.74
CA CYS A 502 -17.13 -17.83 -15.91
C CYS A 502 -17.28 -18.75 -17.13
N LYS A 503 -17.04 -20.06 -16.98
CA LYS A 503 -17.21 -21.05 -18.06
C LYS A 503 -18.63 -21.07 -18.61
N LYS A 504 -19.65 -21.02 -17.74
CA LYS A 504 -21.06 -20.94 -18.13
C LYS A 504 -21.34 -19.68 -18.97
N LEU A 505 -20.88 -18.52 -18.51
CA LEU A 505 -21.05 -17.24 -19.19
C LEU A 505 -20.33 -17.19 -20.54
N LEU A 506 -19.13 -17.78 -20.65
CA LEU A 506 -18.42 -17.92 -21.93
C LEU A 506 -19.18 -18.79 -22.95
N VAL A 507 -19.89 -19.81 -22.49
CA VAL A 507 -20.79 -20.60 -23.39
C VAL A 507 -21.95 -19.75 -23.82
N GLN A 508 -22.61 -19.04 -22.91
CA GLN A 508 -23.75 -18.16 -23.21
C GLN A 508 -23.40 -17.02 -24.17
N SER A 509 -22.15 -16.48 -24.05
CA SER A 509 -21.68 -15.39 -24.90
C SER A 509 -21.58 -15.74 -26.39
N LYS A 510 -21.58 -17.02 -26.77
CA LYS A 510 -21.54 -17.44 -28.19
C LYS A 510 -22.81 -17.02 -28.96
N GLU A 511 -23.94 -17.00 -28.26
CA GLU A 511 -25.24 -16.63 -28.83
C GLU A 511 -25.69 -15.21 -28.41
N ASP A 512 -24.82 -14.50 -27.71
CA ASP A 512 -25.11 -13.18 -27.20
C ASP A 512 -25.17 -12.15 -28.33
N LYS A 513 -26.32 -11.53 -28.47
CA LYS A 513 -26.57 -10.48 -29.50
C LYS A 513 -26.42 -9.07 -28.94
N GLU A 514 -26.49 -8.93 -27.63
CA GLU A 514 -26.51 -7.63 -26.94
C GLU A 514 -25.25 -7.34 -26.15
N GLY A 515 -24.37 -8.34 -25.93
CA GLY A 515 -23.14 -8.22 -25.19
C GLY A 515 -23.29 -8.40 -23.67
N THR A 516 -24.47 -8.75 -23.16
CA THR A 516 -24.74 -8.88 -21.73
C THR A 516 -23.94 -10.04 -21.09
N ALA A 517 -24.02 -11.24 -21.70
CA ALA A 517 -23.28 -12.41 -21.27
C ALA A 517 -21.77 -12.22 -21.49
N SER A 518 -21.40 -11.50 -22.55
CA SER A 518 -20.01 -11.18 -22.87
C SER A 518 -19.39 -10.25 -21.82
N ILE A 519 -20.11 -9.21 -21.37
CA ILE A 519 -19.67 -8.33 -20.27
C ILE A 519 -19.50 -9.13 -18.98
N ALA A 520 -20.49 -9.96 -18.64
CA ALA A 520 -20.43 -10.77 -17.41
C ALA A 520 -19.25 -11.76 -17.45
N ALA A 521 -19.02 -12.44 -18.57
CA ALA A 521 -17.88 -13.34 -18.74
C ALA A 521 -16.54 -12.62 -18.61
N LEU A 522 -16.41 -11.41 -19.19
CA LEU A 522 -15.21 -10.59 -19.12
C LEU A 522 -14.92 -10.14 -17.68
N ARG A 523 -15.94 -9.75 -16.93
CA ARG A 523 -15.81 -9.39 -15.51
C ARG A 523 -15.33 -10.58 -14.67
N GLU A 524 -15.86 -11.78 -14.90
CA GLU A 524 -15.38 -12.98 -14.18
C GLU A 524 -13.94 -13.31 -14.53
N LEU A 525 -13.51 -13.16 -15.79
CA LEU A 525 -12.09 -13.33 -16.16
C LEU A 525 -11.20 -12.33 -15.44
N ILE A 526 -11.64 -11.07 -15.28
CA ILE A 526 -10.92 -10.04 -14.54
C ILE A 526 -10.84 -10.40 -13.06
N GLN A 527 -11.95 -10.84 -12.46
CA GLN A 527 -11.98 -11.28 -11.05
C GLN A 527 -11.03 -12.46 -10.79
N LEU A 528 -10.90 -13.35 -11.74
CA LEU A 528 -9.96 -14.48 -11.66
C LEU A 528 -8.48 -14.06 -11.87
N GLY A 529 -8.23 -12.80 -12.24
CA GLY A 529 -6.88 -12.32 -12.62
C GLY A 529 -6.40 -12.85 -13.98
N GLU A 530 -7.31 -13.38 -14.80
CA GLU A 530 -7.04 -14.02 -16.10
C GLU A 530 -6.97 -13.00 -17.23
N ASP A 531 -6.09 -11.98 -17.10
CA ASP A 531 -5.97 -10.88 -18.07
C ASP A 531 -5.69 -11.36 -19.50
N LYS A 532 -4.87 -12.41 -19.67
CA LYS A 532 -4.56 -12.97 -20.98
C LYS A 532 -5.81 -13.55 -21.64
N SER A 533 -6.60 -14.32 -20.90
CA SER A 533 -7.87 -14.89 -21.37
C SER A 533 -8.89 -13.79 -21.66
N ALA A 534 -8.92 -12.74 -20.80
CA ALA A 534 -9.78 -11.57 -20.98
C ALA A 534 -9.45 -10.80 -22.27
N THR A 535 -8.18 -10.58 -22.61
CA THR A 535 -7.77 -9.90 -23.84
C THR A 535 -8.05 -10.75 -25.08
N GLN A 536 -7.88 -12.07 -25.02
CA GLN A 536 -8.26 -12.98 -26.09
C GLN A 536 -9.78 -12.97 -26.32
N PHE A 537 -10.55 -12.99 -25.23
CA PHE A 537 -12.00 -12.94 -25.31
C PHE A 537 -12.50 -11.59 -25.87
N TRP A 538 -11.88 -10.47 -25.48
CA TRP A 538 -12.16 -9.17 -26.09
C TRP A 538 -11.96 -9.19 -27.60
N SER A 539 -10.89 -9.81 -28.12
CA SER A 539 -10.62 -9.87 -29.55
C SER A 539 -11.74 -10.55 -30.35
N LEU A 540 -12.49 -11.47 -29.71
CA LEU A 540 -13.67 -12.09 -30.31
C LEU A 540 -14.90 -11.16 -30.26
N CYS A 541 -15.00 -10.31 -29.23
CA CYS A 541 -16.09 -9.34 -29.07
C CYS A 541 -15.90 -8.09 -29.94
N ALA A 542 -14.67 -7.68 -30.19
CA ALA A 542 -14.33 -6.41 -30.86
C ALA A 542 -14.90 -6.24 -32.26
N THR A 543 -15.25 -7.35 -32.95
CA THR A 543 -15.87 -7.35 -34.31
C THR A 543 -17.38 -7.41 -34.29
N LYS A 544 -18.01 -7.49 -33.12
CA LYS A 544 -19.45 -7.60 -32.96
C LYS A 544 -20.13 -6.23 -32.87
N SER A 545 -21.40 -6.14 -33.21
CA SER A 545 -22.18 -4.90 -33.11
C SER A 545 -22.27 -4.34 -31.69
N PHE A 546 -22.19 -5.19 -30.69
CA PHE A 546 -22.20 -4.81 -29.27
C PHE A 546 -20.81 -4.46 -28.69
N ALA A 547 -19.74 -4.48 -29.50
CA ALA A 547 -18.37 -4.19 -29.03
C ALA A 547 -18.25 -2.90 -28.19
N PRO A 548 -18.92 -1.76 -28.53
CA PRO A 548 -18.85 -0.56 -27.71
C PRO A 548 -19.36 -0.74 -26.27
N ARG A 549 -20.30 -1.67 -26.04
CA ARG A 549 -20.78 -1.97 -24.67
C ARG A 549 -19.78 -2.79 -23.87
N VAL A 550 -18.98 -3.63 -24.50
CA VAL A 550 -17.95 -4.47 -23.85
C VAL A 550 -16.62 -3.74 -23.68
N ALA A 551 -16.31 -2.80 -24.57
CA ALA A 551 -15.06 -2.07 -24.62
C ALA A 551 -14.60 -1.46 -23.26
N PRO A 552 -15.48 -0.80 -22.47
CA PRO A 552 -15.07 -0.23 -21.17
C PRO A 552 -14.47 -1.27 -20.23
N PHE A 553 -14.96 -2.50 -20.23
CA PHE A 553 -14.47 -3.58 -19.36
C PHE A 553 -13.19 -4.23 -19.90
N ALA A 554 -12.91 -4.10 -21.19
CA ALA A 554 -11.69 -4.62 -21.80
C ALA A 554 -10.45 -3.74 -21.54
N LEU A 555 -10.63 -2.47 -21.17
CA LEU A 555 -9.53 -1.52 -21.02
C LEU A 555 -8.50 -1.97 -19.97
N GLU A 556 -8.95 -2.40 -18.79
CA GLU A 556 -8.06 -2.85 -17.71
C GLU A 556 -7.17 -4.03 -18.12
N PRO A 557 -7.71 -5.18 -18.59
CA PRO A 557 -6.87 -6.30 -19.00
C PRO A 557 -5.95 -5.95 -20.19
N LEU A 558 -6.41 -5.16 -21.18
CA LEU A 558 -5.58 -4.69 -22.28
C LEU A 558 -4.43 -3.80 -21.80
N PHE A 559 -4.70 -2.91 -20.84
CA PHE A 559 -3.68 -2.10 -20.22
C PHE A 559 -2.64 -2.96 -19.50
N ARG A 560 -3.07 -3.92 -18.66
CA ARG A 560 -2.14 -4.79 -17.91
C ARG A 560 -1.34 -5.73 -18.81
N GLN A 561 -1.90 -6.16 -19.93
CA GLN A 561 -1.19 -6.94 -20.96
C GLN A 561 -0.31 -6.08 -21.89
N ARG A 562 -0.29 -4.75 -21.67
CA ARG A 562 0.46 -3.79 -22.50
C ARG A 562 0.13 -3.91 -24.00
N ASN A 563 -1.10 -4.28 -24.30
CA ASN A 563 -1.58 -4.37 -25.67
C ASN A 563 -2.09 -2.98 -26.14
N ALA A 564 -1.14 -2.08 -26.36
CA ALA A 564 -1.39 -0.67 -26.63
C ALA A 564 -2.34 -0.43 -27.83
N ASN A 565 -2.19 -1.19 -28.91
CA ASN A 565 -3.00 -1.02 -30.11
C ASN A 565 -4.46 -1.45 -29.88
N GLN A 566 -4.67 -2.61 -29.26
CA GLN A 566 -6.03 -3.06 -28.95
C GLN A 566 -6.68 -2.19 -27.86
N PHE A 567 -5.87 -1.69 -26.89
CA PHE A 567 -6.34 -0.72 -25.92
C PHE A 567 -6.87 0.55 -26.60
N LEU A 568 -6.12 1.14 -27.53
CA LEU A 568 -6.54 2.33 -28.26
C LEU A 568 -7.80 2.07 -29.09
N THR A 569 -7.91 0.88 -29.72
CA THR A 569 -9.09 0.47 -30.45
C THR A 569 -10.32 0.38 -29.52
N ALA A 570 -10.18 -0.26 -28.36
CA ALA A 570 -11.26 -0.35 -27.37
C ALA A 570 -11.62 1.04 -26.81
N TYR A 571 -10.60 1.85 -26.48
CA TYR A 571 -10.80 3.19 -25.93
C TYR A 571 -11.59 4.11 -26.86
N ARG A 572 -11.36 4.04 -28.18
CA ARG A 572 -12.12 4.79 -29.19
C ARG A 572 -13.62 4.40 -29.26
N MET A 573 -13.98 3.20 -28.77
CA MET A 573 -15.36 2.74 -28.70
C MET A 573 -16.09 3.19 -27.42
N VAL A 574 -15.37 3.76 -26.45
CA VAL A 574 -15.94 4.22 -25.18
C VAL A 574 -16.38 5.67 -25.34
N ASP A 575 -17.68 5.91 -25.24
CA ASP A 575 -18.25 7.26 -25.41
C ASP A 575 -17.81 8.23 -24.31
N GLN A 576 -17.84 7.79 -23.04
CA GLN A 576 -17.43 8.56 -21.88
C GLN A 576 -16.36 7.80 -21.06
N PRO A 577 -15.06 7.94 -21.40
CA PRO A 577 -14.01 7.30 -20.67
C PRO A 577 -13.94 7.79 -19.22
N THR A 578 -13.74 6.86 -18.28
CA THR A 578 -13.54 7.19 -16.87
C THR A 578 -12.20 7.89 -16.65
N PRO A 579 -12.00 8.63 -15.55
CA PRO A 579 -10.68 9.19 -15.19
C PRO A 579 -9.57 8.13 -15.20
N ARG A 580 -9.86 6.93 -14.71
CA ARG A 580 -8.91 5.80 -14.72
C ARG A 580 -8.60 5.31 -16.14
N ALA A 581 -9.56 5.32 -17.05
CA ALA A 581 -9.32 5.00 -18.46
C ALA A 581 -8.39 6.03 -19.12
N ASN A 582 -8.56 7.32 -18.78
CA ASN A 582 -7.66 8.38 -19.23
C ASN A 582 -6.23 8.17 -18.66
N ASP A 583 -6.11 7.84 -17.37
CA ASP A 583 -4.80 7.51 -16.79
C ASP A 583 -4.12 6.36 -17.52
N MET A 584 -4.85 5.29 -17.84
CA MET A 584 -4.34 4.16 -18.62
C MET A 584 -3.87 4.57 -20.01
N LEU A 585 -4.63 5.42 -20.71
CA LEU A 585 -4.25 5.97 -22.02
C LEU A 585 -2.93 6.74 -21.92
N TRP A 586 -2.84 7.69 -20.98
CA TRP A 586 -1.64 8.50 -20.77
C TRP A 586 -0.43 7.67 -20.36
N GLN A 587 -0.60 6.60 -19.57
CA GLN A 587 0.49 5.73 -19.17
C GLN A 587 0.98 4.82 -20.31
N LEU A 588 0.09 4.32 -21.17
CA LEU A 588 0.48 3.46 -22.30
C LEU A 588 1.09 4.23 -23.47
N TRP A 589 0.52 5.40 -23.78
CA TRP A 589 0.80 6.09 -25.04
C TRP A 589 1.41 7.48 -24.88
N GLY A 590 1.39 8.04 -23.66
CA GLY A 590 1.78 9.45 -23.46
C GLY A 590 3.22 9.77 -23.86
N ASP A 591 4.16 8.81 -23.76
CA ASP A 591 5.54 9.01 -24.19
C ASP A 591 5.72 8.91 -25.70
N GLN A 592 4.80 8.21 -26.37
CA GLN A 592 4.82 8.05 -27.83
C GLN A 592 4.19 9.24 -28.55
N LEU A 593 3.61 10.21 -27.85
CA LEU A 593 2.97 11.39 -28.45
C LEU A 593 3.90 12.16 -29.38
N VAL A 594 5.20 12.15 -29.14
CA VAL A 594 6.20 12.80 -30.01
C VAL A 594 6.35 12.11 -31.35
N GLU A 595 6.00 10.81 -31.46
CA GLU A 595 6.13 9.99 -32.65
C GLU A 595 4.79 9.80 -33.38
N ILE A 596 3.66 10.06 -32.70
CA ILE A 596 2.32 9.91 -33.30
C ILE A 596 2.10 11.02 -34.33
N ASN A 597 1.77 10.62 -35.56
CA ASN A 597 1.37 11.53 -36.65
C ASN A 597 -0.13 11.42 -36.99
N ASP A 598 -0.87 10.51 -36.36
CA ASP A 598 -2.32 10.36 -36.54
C ASP A 598 -3.05 11.48 -35.77
N GLY A 599 -3.63 12.42 -36.50
CA GLY A 599 -4.33 13.56 -35.94
C GLY A 599 -5.50 13.17 -35.03
N ASP A 600 -6.24 12.10 -35.38
CA ASP A 600 -7.37 11.62 -34.59
C ASP A 600 -6.90 11.10 -33.20
N THR A 601 -5.77 10.42 -33.15
CA THR A 601 -5.17 9.98 -31.87
C THR A 601 -4.71 11.18 -31.05
N ILE A 602 -4.07 12.20 -31.65
CA ILE A 602 -3.64 13.40 -30.92
C ILE A 602 -4.85 14.15 -30.36
N LEU A 603 -5.92 14.30 -31.13
CA LEU A 603 -7.17 14.92 -30.65
C LEU A 603 -7.88 14.09 -29.58
N LEU A 604 -7.70 12.78 -29.59
CA LEU A 604 -8.20 11.90 -28.52
C LEU A 604 -7.50 12.24 -27.19
N PHE A 605 -6.17 12.44 -27.20
CA PHE A 605 -5.43 12.87 -26.01
C PHE A 605 -5.85 14.27 -25.52
N GLN A 606 -6.17 15.19 -26.43
CA GLN A 606 -6.71 16.50 -26.04
C GLN A 606 -8.01 16.36 -25.25
N LYS A 607 -8.91 15.43 -25.65
CA LYS A 607 -10.14 15.14 -24.92
C LYS A 607 -9.89 14.39 -23.60
N ALA A 608 -8.80 13.63 -23.52
CA ALA A 608 -8.40 12.81 -22.39
C ALA A 608 -7.48 13.56 -21.40
N VAL A 609 -7.31 14.87 -21.52
CA VAL A 609 -6.56 15.69 -20.55
C VAL A 609 -7.19 15.54 -19.16
N ARG A 610 -6.34 15.25 -18.18
CA ARG A 610 -6.77 14.92 -16.82
C ARG A 610 -6.79 16.18 -15.96
N SER A 611 -7.96 16.53 -15.44
CA SER A 611 -8.19 17.81 -14.75
C SER A 611 -7.18 18.11 -13.64
N PRO A 612 -6.87 17.23 -12.69
CA PRO A 612 -5.91 17.56 -11.62
C PRO A 612 -4.48 17.83 -12.13
N TRP A 613 -4.13 17.33 -13.33
CA TRP A 613 -2.78 17.40 -13.90
C TRP A 613 -2.75 18.00 -15.29
N ALA A 614 -3.75 18.82 -15.59
CA ALA A 614 -3.93 19.41 -16.92
C ALA A 614 -2.68 20.13 -17.44
N VAL A 615 -1.97 20.88 -16.59
CA VAL A 615 -0.71 21.55 -16.98
C VAL A 615 0.34 20.59 -17.49
N ASN A 616 0.52 19.43 -16.82
CA ASN A 616 1.49 18.42 -17.22
C ASN A 616 1.07 17.72 -18.52
N ASP A 617 -0.20 17.41 -18.66
CA ASP A 617 -0.74 16.76 -19.85
C ASP A 617 -0.65 17.72 -21.06
N TRP A 618 -1.04 18.96 -20.92
CA TRP A 618 -0.91 19.96 -21.97
C TRP A 618 0.54 20.21 -22.39
N ARG A 619 1.48 20.27 -21.43
CA ARG A 619 2.90 20.41 -21.74
C ARG A 619 3.41 19.27 -22.64
N ARG A 620 2.96 18.05 -22.40
CA ARG A 620 3.31 16.86 -23.19
C ARG A 620 2.59 16.85 -24.55
N LEU A 621 1.36 17.35 -24.60
CA LEU A 621 0.50 17.34 -25.78
C LEU A 621 0.86 18.42 -26.80
N MET A 622 1.29 19.61 -26.34
CA MET A 622 1.54 20.77 -27.20
C MET A 622 2.45 20.50 -28.40
N PRO A 623 3.59 19.81 -28.27
CA PRO A 623 4.44 19.50 -29.43
C PRO A 623 3.71 18.64 -30.49
N ALA A 624 2.85 17.71 -30.07
CA ALA A 624 2.08 16.88 -30.97
C ALA A 624 0.96 17.67 -31.68
N LEU A 625 0.23 18.50 -30.94
CA LEU A 625 -0.80 19.37 -31.51
C LEU A 625 -0.21 20.35 -32.53
N SER A 626 0.94 20.94 -32.25
CA SER A 626 1.61 21.88 -33.16
C SER A 626 2.08 21.23 -34.48
N ARG A 627 2.17 19.90 -34.54
CA ARG A 627 2.46 19.17 -35.79
C ARG A 627 1.23 18.97 -36.68
N ILE A 628 0.06 18.78 -36.08
CA ILE A 628 -1.17 18.52 -36.83
C ILE A 628 -2.00 19.80 -37.10
N MET A 629 -1.71 20.87 -36.37
CA MET A 629 -2.27 22.21 -36.59
C MET A 629 -1.15 23.23 -36.38
N SER A 630 -1.36 24.50 -36.73
CA SER A 630 -0.34 25.52 -36.47
C SER A 630 -0.08 25.72 -34.96
N VAL A 631 1.11 26.23 -34.60
CA VAL A 631 1.45 26.58 -33.20
C VAL A 631 0.40 27.52 -32.60
N ASP A 632 -0.04 28.54 -33.37
CA ASP A 632 -1.07 29.48 -32.93
C ASP A 632 -2.42 28.83 -32.68
N SER A 633 -2.80 27.84 -33.53
CA SER A 633 -4.01 27.06 -33.34
C SER A 633 -3.94 26.19 -32.10
N ALA A 634 -2.82 25.50 -31.88
CA ALA A 634 -2.58 24.67 -30.69
C ALA A 634 -2.59 25.52 -29.41
N ARG A 635 -1.95 26.71 -29.46
CA ARG A 635 -2.01 27.70 -28.37
C ARG A 635 -3.43 28.17 -28.09
N GLY A 636 -4.22 28.39 -29.16
CA GLY A 636 -5.63 28.73 -29.02
C GLY A 636 -6.46 27.68 -28.30
N GLU A 637 -6.21 26.39 -28.57
CA GLU A 637 -6.87 25.29 -27.86
C GLU A 637 -6.46 25.24 -26.37
N LEU A 638 -5.18 25.45 -26.05
CA LEU A 638 -4.70 25.53 -24.67
C LEU A 638 -5.34 26.72 -23.92
N LEU A 639 -5.47 27.89 -24.55
CA LEU A 639 -6.15 29.02 -23.94
C LEU A 639 -7.66 28.80 -23.72
N LYS A 640 -8.33 28.04 -24.62
CA LYS A 640 -9.71 27.60 -24.41
C LYS A 640 -9.82 26.65 -23.22
N ALA A 641 -8.87 25.74 -23.03
CA ALA A 641 -8.82 24.86 -21.88
C ALA A 641 -8.60 25.66 -20.58
N ALA A 642 -7.65 26.61 -20.57
CA ALA A 642 -7.41 27.51 -19.46
C ALA A 642 -8.65 28.35 -19.09
N ALA A 643 -9.45 28.78 -20.07
CA ALA A 643 -10.66 29.54 -19.82
C ALA A 643 -11.75 28.73 -19.10
N LYS A 644 -11.79 27.40 -19.32
CA LYS A 644 -12.74 26.46 -18.69
C LYS A 644 -12.30 25.97 -17.32
N GLU A 645 -10.99 26.11 -16.97
CA GLU A 645 -10.46 25.65 -15.71
C GLU A 645 -11.03 26.41 -14.52
N GLN A 646 -11.49 25.68 -13.50
CA GLN A 646 -12.12 26.22 -12.30
C GLN A 646 -11.08 26.56 -11.22
N ASP A 647 -10.01 25.76 -11.11
CA ASP A 647 -8.92 26.03 -10.18
C ASP A 647 -8.08 27.21 -10.67
N LEU A 648 -8.04 28.27 -9.88
CA LEU A 648 -7.38 29.53 -10.25
C LEU A 648 -5.86 29.36 -10.46
N ASN A 649 -5.22 28.47 -9.70
CA ASN A 649 -3.79 28.24 -9.81
C ASN A 649 -3.49 27.43 -11.09
N GLN A 650 -4.25 26.39 -11.37
CA GLN A 650 -4.14 25.63 -12.61
C GLN A 650 -4.44 26.51 -13.83
N LYS A 651 -5.50 27.31 -13.77
CA LYS A 651 -5.85 28.28 -14.82
C LYS A 651 -4.68 29.21 -15.14
N LYS A 652 -4.07 29.82 -14.12
CA LYS A 652 -2.90 30.68 -14.27
C LYS A 652 -1.72 29.92 -14.89
N SER A 653 -1.43 28.73 -14.42
CA SER A 653 -0.33 27.90 -14.93
C SER A 653 -0.54 27.47 -16.39
N LEU A 654 -1.79 27.18 -16.82
CA LEU A 654 -2.12 26.90 -18.21
C LEU A 654 -1.93 28.15 -19.10
N GLN A 655 -2.31 29.35 -18.62
CA GLN A 655 -2.08 30.60 -19.31
C GLN A 655 -0.58 30.91 -19.45
N GLU A 656 0.20 30.69 -18.41
CA GLU A 656 1.66 30.83 -18.45
C GLU A 656 2.30 29.83 -19.44
N LEU A 657 1.83 28.58 -19.47
CA LEU A 657 2.27 27.59 -20.47
C LEU A 657 1.96 28.07 -21.90
N ALA A 658 0.76 28.63 -22.14
CA ALA A 658 0.40 29.15 -23.45
C ALA A 658 1.28 30.34 -23.89
N ASN A 659 1.81 31.13 -22.95
CA ASN A 659 2.72 32.24 -23.26
C ASN A 659 4.15 31.78 -23.54
N GLN A 660 4.52 30.55 -23.14
CA GLN A 660 5.83 29.94 -23.37
C GLN A 660 5.89 29.15 -24.69
N THR A 661 4.74 28.83 -25.25
CA THR A 661 4.57 28.11 -26.51
C THR A 661 4.47 29.06 -27.67
#